data_951a306dcd44232d332cddffa98ccd0f
#
_entry.id   951a306dcd44232d332cddffa98ccd0f
#
_cell.length_a   1.000
_cell.length_b   1.000
_cell.length_c   1.000
_cell.angle_alpha   90.00
_cell.angle_beta   90.00
_cell.angle_gamma   90.00
#
_symmetry.space_group_name_H-M   'P 1'
#
loop_
_entity.id
_entity.type
_entity.pdbx_description
1 polymer ?
#
loop_
_entity_poly.entity_id
_entity_poly.type
_entity_poly.pdbx_seq_one_letter_code
_entity_poly.pdbx_strand_id
1 'polypeptide(L)'
;MTAPTEQAPRYTAEDIQVLEGLEAIRKRPGMYVGGTGLNALHHLVYECVDNSIDEAMAGFATTVLVRLGVDGSCTVIDDGRGMPVDPMKSDNPKIDGRPAVEVIMTEIHAGGKFDNNAYKVSGGLHGVGIKCVNALSAWTEVEVHKSGRSFGISFERGVLVKPLHVVKESGVVGNGTRMTFLPDTEIFPDTQFRADALESRLRELSYLNSGVSIRFVDEHVGSDGKPRDITFCDAEGIAAYVRWLNEGKVIQSPCISIRREDAEHGLRCDIALQYTDATAENLLAFGNNIRNPDGGTHVQGFKVSLTRVINAYAKREGILKDLVPTGDDLREGMTAIVSVKLPSPQFNNQTKEKLLNEEVESFVSAAISEELSAWLDTHPKDARNICLRAILAAEAREAAKKARELIKRKGALGDSALPQKLADCSSDDVESTEIFIVEGDSAGGSAKGGRDHIHQAILPLRGKLLNVEKCRLDKVLAFEEIQTLVQALQCGIGTELDIAKLRYGRVIIMTDADVDGSHIRTLLLTFLFRQMYELLRQGRVFIAQPPLYQVIRGKQSKYVLNDRQMNDTLADLALRNAALVVRDGAGVVTTTLSGDPLRRTLKALHRLDELAGVVQRRGIPFVKLLQSRSEDPAQQSRLPSHHVSWTGGDLLAWSEEEAHAAVAKRGMVLDELASAERTAASTIATIRQMHETGELARIFGQLSQSGIDIDDYALVQEEAVTGETLPSRYAWQITPEKGDPTIFEASNVPAILGTLYECGRRGIEIKRFKGLGEMEPEQLWETTMDPARRTLVRVTVDAAADASKLFAILMGEDVPQRRTYIERHALDVKNLDV
;
A
#
# COMPACT_ATOMS: atom_id res chain seq x y z
N MET A 1 54.34 -9.23 -22.50
CA MET A 1 53.87 -9.25 -21.11
C MET A 1 52.36 -9.49 -21.17
N THR A 2 51.99 -10.75 -20.93
CA THR A 2 50.61 -11.21 -20.91
C THR A 2 49.97 -10.79 -19.58
N ALA A 3 48.86 -10.08 -19.65
CA ALA A 3 48.07 -9.71 -18.48
C ALA A 3 47.56 -10.96 -17.74
N PRO A 4 47.50 -10.96 -16.42
CA PRO A 4 46.95 -12.07 -15.68
C PRO A 4 45.43 -12.18 -15.94
N THR A 5 45.01 -13.33 -16.41
CA THR A 5 43.60 -13.74 -16.55
C THR A 5 43.02 -13.82 -15.13
N GLU A 6 42.12 -12.93 -14.76
CA GLU A 6 41.27 -13.09 -13.58
C GLU A 6 40.53 -14.44 -13.70
N GLN A 7 40.89 -15.35 -12.83
CA GLN A 7 40.16 -16.62 -12.69
C GLN A 7 38.75 -16.29 -12.16
N ALA A 8 37.74 -16.68 -12.92
CA ALA A 8 36.36 -16.63 -12.45
C ALA A 8 36.25 -17.28 -11.06
N PRO A 9 35.49 -16.72 -10.12
CA PRO A 9 35.34 -17.26 -8.78
C PRO A 9 34.87 -18.72 -8.88
N ARG A 10 35.63 -19.65 -8.29
CA ARG A 10 35.25 -21.06 -8.24
C ARG A 10 34.05 -21.22 -7.31
N TYR A 11 32.94 -21.67 -7.85
CA TYR A 11 31.76 -22.06 -7.08
C TYR A 11 32.03 -23.43 -6.42
N THR A 12 32.06 -23.43 -5.08
CA THR A 12 32.39 -24.61 -4.27
C THR A 12 31.26 -24.91 -3.29
N ALA A 13 31.32 -26.07 -2.61
CA ALA A 13 30.35 -26.44 -1.57
C ALA A 13 30.32 -25.43 -0.40
N GLU A 14 31.38 -24.69 -0.18
CA GLU A 14 31.48 -23.64 0.86
C GLU A 14 30.63 -22.39 0.51
N ASP A 15 30.28 -22.22 -0.77
CA ASP A 15 29.42 -21.13 -1.23
C ASP A 15 27.93 -21.42 -1.05
N ILE A 16 27.58 -22.66 -0.67
CA ILE A 16 26.20 -23.11 -0.43
C ILE A 16 25.81 -22.77 1.01
N GLN A 17 24.88 -21.79 1.16
CA GLN A 17 24.28 -21.46 2.45
C GLN A 17 22.90 -22.12 2.59
N VAL A 18 22.70 -22.86 3.68
CA VAL A 18 21.40 -23.39 4.06
C VAL A 18 20.79 -22.41 5.07
N LEU A 19 19.65 -21.82 4.72
CA LEU A 19 18.90 -20.94 5.61
C LEU A 19 17.79 -21.75 6.27
N GLU A 20 17.76 -21.76 7.60
CA GLU A 20 16.73 -22.47 8.36
C GLU A 20 15.68 -21.50 8.93
N GLY A 21 14.41 -21.95 8.99
CA GLY A 21 13.33 -21.28 9.68
C GLY A 21 13.04 -19.85 9.19
N LEU A 22 12.79 -18.95 10.13
CA LEU A 22 12.37 -17.56 9.85
C LEU A 22 13.49 -16.68 9.26
N GLU A 23 14.75 -17.06 9.39
CA GLU A 23 15.87 -16.32 8.79
C GLU A 23 15.80 -16.32 7.26
N ALA A 24 15.31 -17.42 6.66
CA ALA A 24 15.10 -17.52 5.22
C ALA A 24 14.09 -16.46 4.72
N ILE A 25 13.03 -16.22 5.50
CA ILE A 25 12.01 -15.21 5.20
C ILE A 25 12.61 -13.80 5.25
N ARG A 26 13.37 -13.47 6.27
CA ARG A 26 14.03 -12.17 6.42
C ARG A 26 15.04 -11.90 5.31
N LYS A 27 15.78 -12.92 4.89
CA LYS A 27 16.83 -12.78 3.85
C LYS A 27 16.24 -12.67 2.43
N ARG A 28 15.08 -13.28 2.19
CA ARG A 28 14.40 -13.32 0.87
C ARG A 28 12.90 -13.04 0.98
N PRO A 29 12.48 -11.85 1.48
CA PRO A 29 11.04 -11.53 1.66
C PRO A 29 10.25 -11.65 0.37
N GLY A 30 10.86 -11.34 -0.79
CA GLY A 30 10.21 -11.42 -2.09
C GLY A 30 9.64 -12.78 -2.45
N MET A 31 10.20 -13.87 -1.92
CA MET A 31 9.69 -15.24 -2.14
C MET A 31 8.39 -15.52 -1.37
N TYR A 32 8.11 -14.80 -0.29
CA TYR A 32 7.02 -15.09 0.65
C TYR A 32 5.92 -14.03 0.63
N VAL A 33 6.29 -12.74 0.52
CA VAL A 33 5.35 -11.60 0.52
C VAL A 33 5.43 -10.73 -0.73
N GLY A 34 6.13 -11.21 -1.77
CA GLY A 34 6.18 -10.56 -3.09
C GLY A 34 7.17 -9.39 -3.20
N GLY A 35 7.91 -9.04 -2.13
CA GLY A 35 8.87 -7.93 -2.17
C GLY A 35 9.12 -7.29 -0.82
N THR A 36 9.57 -6.03 -0.82
CA THR A 36 9.78 -5.19 0.36
C THR A 36 9.10 -3.82 0.22
N GLY A 37 8.28 -3.63 -0.80
CA GLY A 37 7.52 -2.40 -1.02
C GLY A 37 6.19 -2.39 -0.26
N LEU A 38 5.39 -1.36 -0.52
CA LEU A 38 4.12 -1.11 0.17
C LEU A 38 3.14 -2.29 0.10
N ASN A 39 3.07 -3.00 -1.02
CA ASN A 39 2.19 -4.16 -1.18
C ASN A 39 2.59 -5.30 -0.25
N ALA A 40 3.89 -5.57 -0.15
CA ALA A 40 4.42 -6.57 0.77
C ALA A 40 4.17 -6.18 2.23
N LEU A 41 4.22 -4.87 2.55
CA LEU A 41 3.85 -4.35 3.85
C LEU A 41 2.37 -4.62 4.17
N HIS A 42 1.45 -4.30 3.26
CA HIS A 42 0.02 -4.57 3.43
C HIS A 42 -0.28 -6.06 3.49
N HIS A 43 0.52 -6.89 2.82
CA HIS A 43 0.34 -8.35 2.85
C HIS A 43 0.48 -8.92 4.27
N LEU A 44 1.29 -8.31 5.13
CA LEU A 44 1.36 -8.70 6.55
C LEU A 44 0.01 -8.54 7.26
N VAL A 45 -0.71 -7.45 6.99
CA VAL A 45 -2.06 -7.23 7.54
C VAL A 45 -3.03 -8.26 6.96
N TYR A 46 -2.96 -8.51 5.65
CA TYR A 46 -3.86 -9.46 4.98
C TYR A 46 -3.69 -10.88 5.54
N GLU A 47 -2.46 -11.33 5.83
CA GLU A 47 -2.22 -12.65 6.41
C GLU A 47 -2.84 -12.81 7.81
N CYS A 48 -2.86 -11.74 8.61
CA CYS A 48 -3.54 -11.75 9.91
C CYS A 48 -5.07 -11.78 9.74
N VAL A 49 -5.60 -10.91 8.89
CA VAL A 49 -7.05 -10.80 8.62
C VAL A 49 -7.59 -12.07 7.98
N ASP A 50 -6.90 -12.64 7.00
CA ASP A 50 -7.31 -13.89 6.33
C ASP A 50 -7.41 -15.06 7.32
N ASN A 51 -6.56 -15.10 8.36
CA ASN A 51 -6.71 -16.10 9.44
C ASN A 51 -8.00 -15.88 10.25
N SER A 52 -8.33 -14.63 10.57
CA SER A 52 -9.59 -14.29 11.25
C SER A 52 -10.82 -14.60 10.37
N ILE A 53 -10.73 -14.35 9.07
CA ILE A 53 -11.78 -14.71 8.10
C ILE A 53 -11.90 -16.22 7.94
N ASP A 54 -10.83 -17.01 8.02
CA ASP A 54 -10.89 -18.47 8.02
C ASP A 54 -11.65 -18.99 9.27
N GLU A 55 -11.50 -18.36 10.44
CA GLU A 55 -12.32 -18.65 11.63
C GLU A 55 -13.80 -18.30 11.38
N ALA A 56 -14.07 -17.20 10.68
CA ALA A 56 -15.44 -16.81 10.32
C ALA A 56 -16.07 -17.77 9.29
N MET A 57 -15.32 -18.21 8.28
CA MET A 57 -15.79 -19.23 7.32
C MET A 57 -16.04 -20.59 7.98
N ALA A 58 -15.31 -20.90 9.04
CA ALA A 58 -15.54 -22.09 9.86
C ALA A 58 -16.71 -21.93 10.84
N GLY A 59 -17.34 -20.75 10.91
CA GLY A 59 -18.50 -20.43 11.74
C GLY A 59 -18.19 -20.09 13.20
N PHE A 60 -16.93 -19.78 13.52
CA PHE A 60 -16.50 -19.50 14.90
C PHE A 60 -16.29 -18.01 15.18
N ALA A 61 -15.89 -17.21 14.19
CA ALA A 61 -15.76 -15.77 14.35
C ALA A 61 -16.92 -15.03 13.69
N THR A 62 -17.33 -13.93 14.30
CA THR A 62 -18.38 -13.04 13.80
C THR A 62 -17.90 -11.60 13.66
N THR A 63 -16.82 -11.26 14.36
CA THR A 63 -16.28 -9.90 14.42
C THR A 63 -14.76 -9.91 14.25
N VAL A 64 -14.28 -9.02 13.42
CA VAL A 64 -12.84 -8.76 13.23
C VAL A 64 -12.59 -7.27 13.42
N LEU A 65 -11.59 -6.90 14.22
CA LEU A 65 -11.11 -5.53 14.35
C LEU A 65 -9.71 -5.42 13.75
N VAL A 66 -9.52 -4.45 12.88
CA VAL A 66 -8.20 -4.07 12.37
C VAL A 66 -7.91 -2.65 12.80
N ARG A 67 -6.78 -2.42 13.46
CA ARG A 67 -6.40 -1.11 13.97
C ARG A 67 -4.98 -0.75 13.54
N LEU A 68 -4.83 0.45 13.02
CA LEU A 68 -3.53 1.08 12.75
C LEU A 68 -3.19 2.03 13.89
N GLY A 69 -2.11 1.75 14.58
CA GLY A 69 -1.60 2.59 15.66
C GLY A 69 -0.83 3.80 15.14
N VAL A 70 -0.85 4.91 15.88
CA VAL A 70 -0.08 6.13 15.55
C VAL A 70 1.44 5.91 15.56
N ASP A 71 1.91 4.82 16.19
CA ASP A 71 3.29 4.37 16.24
C ASP A 71 3.70 3.55 15.00
N GLY A 72 2.78 3.32 14.06
CA GLY A 72 2.98 2.49 12.88
C GLY A 72 2.74 1.00 13.12
N SER A 73 2.28 0.60 14.31
CA SER A 73 1.87 -0.79 14.58
C SER A 73 0.52 -1.11 13.95
N CYS A 74 0.28 -2.40 13.71
CA CYS A 74 -1.02 -2.91 13.30
C CYS A 74 -1.50 -3.96 14.29
N THR A 75 -2.76 -3.86 14.71
CA THR A 75 -3.44 -4.83 15.58
C THR A 75 -4.61 -5.45 14.84
N VAL A 76 -4.68 -6.78 14.83
CA VAL A 76 -5.83 -7.55 14.33
C VAL A 76 -6.40 -8.37 15.47
N ILE A 77 -7.71 -8.30 15.69
CA ILE A 77 -8.42 -9.01 16.75
C ILE A 77 -9.61 -9.74 16.14
N ASP A 78 -9.82 -10.98 16.52
CA ASP A 78 -11.03 -11.74 16.21
C ASP A 78 -11.67 -12.36 17.46
N ASP A 79 -12.95 -12.69 17.34
CA ASP A 79 -13.75 -13.41 18.34
C ASP A 79 -13.87 -14.91 18.04
N GLY A 80 -12.91 -15.49 17.31
CA GLY A 80 -12.85 -16.89 16.95
C GLY A 80 -12.50 -17.82 18.12
N ARG A 81 -12.06 -19.05 17.82
CA ARG A 81 -11.72 -20.06 18.85
C ARG A 81 -10.46 -19.74 19.66
N GLY A 82 -9.67 -18.76 19.22
CA GLY A 82 -8.31 -18.48 19.74
C GLY A 82 -7.28 -19.55 19.31
N MET A 83 -6.06 -19.12 19.09
CA MET A 83 -4.95 -20.03 18.76
C MET A 83 -4.80 -21.09 19.87
N PRO A 84 -4.42 -22.36 19.54
CA PRO A 84 -4.18 -23.36 20.56
C PRO A 84 -2.93 -22.99 21.40
N VAL A 85 -3.07 -23.05 22.73
CA VAL A 85 -2.03 -22.73 23.71
C VAL A 85 -1.45 -23.98 24.40
N ASP A 86 -2.06 -25.14 24.17
CA ASP A 86 -1.64 -26.40 24.76
C ASP A 86 -0.27 -26.85 24.20
N PRO A 87 0.50 -27.60 24.98
CA PRO A 87 1.77 -28.19 24.51
C PRO A 87 1.51 -29.17 23.36
N MET A 88 2.29 -29.04 22.29
CA MET A 88 2.24 -29.96 21.16
C MET A 88 2.81 -31.33 21.53
N LYS A 89 2.23 -32.38 20.94
CA LYS A 89 2.75 -33.74 20.97
C LYS A 89 3.30 -34.08 19.59
N SER A 90 4.60 -34.32 19.48
CA SER A 90 5.26 -34.56 18.20
C SER A 90 6.44 -35.52 18.37
N ASP A 91 6.67 -36.35 17.34
CA ASP A 91 7.86 -37.18 17.27
C ASP A 91 9.14 -36.36 17.01
N ASN A 92 9.00 -35.09 16.63
CA ASN A 92 10.11 -34.18 16.43
C ASN A 92 10.51 -33.51 17.78
N PRO A 93 11.71 -33.77 18.30
CA PRO A 93 12.17 -33.21 19.58
C PRO A 93 12.26 -31.69 19.61
N LYS A 94 12.33 -31.01 18.42
CA LYS A 94 12.34 -29.54 18.32
C LYS A 94 10.95 -28.93 18.56
N ILE A 95 9.89 -29.73 18.49
CA ILE A 95 8.50 -29.27 18.53
C ILE A 95 7.78 -29.82 19.76
N ASP A 96 8.15 -31.03 20.20
CA ASP A 96 7.47 -31.71 21.28
C ASP A 96 7.55 -30.92 22.59
N GLY A 97 6.41 -30.76 23.24
CA GLY A 97 6.27 -30.02 24.50
C GLY A 97 6.22 -28.49 24.36
N ARG A 98 6.48 -27.92 23.18
CA ARG A 98 6.35 -26.45 22.98
C ARG A 98 4.86 -26.06 22.86
N PRO A 99 4.46 -24.86 23.35
CA PRO A 99 3.10 -24.35 23.14
C PRO A 99 2.75 -24.30 21.65
N ALA A 100 1.55 -24.73 21.28
CA ALA A 100 1.15 -24.76 19.87
C ALA A 100 1.20 -23.37 19.21
N VAL A 101 0.82 -22.30 19.91
CA VAL A 101 0.93 -20.93 19.43
C VAL A 101 2.38 -20.55 19.09
N GLU A 102 3.36 -20.96 19.88
CA GLU A 102 4.79 -20.72 19.61
C GLU A 102 5.21 -21.42 18.32
N VAL A 103 4.85 -22.69 18.15
CA VAL A 103 5.14 -23.48 16.93
C VAL A 103 4.46 -22.86 15.71
N ILE A 104 3.20 -22.41 15.83
CA ILE A 104 2.46 -21.71 14.76
C ILE A 104 3.20 -20.44 14.36
N MET A 105 3.82 -19.73 15.28
CA MET A 105 4.51 -18.46 15.00
C MET A 105 5.93 -18.63 14.47
N THR A 106 6.58 -19.79 14.71
CA THR A 106 8.02 -19.95 14.42
C THR A 106 8.36 -21.03 13.40
N GLU A 107 7.57 -22.12 13.32
CA GLU A 107 7.91 -23.25 12.46
C GLU A 107 7.22 -23.15 11.10
N ILE A 108 7.99 -23.13 10.01
CA ILE A 108 7.47 -23.11 8.64
C ILE A 108 6.71 -24.42 8.37
N HIS A 109 5.60 -24.33 7.67
CA HIS A 109 4.70 -25.45 7.38
C HIS A 109 4.06 -26.10 8.63
N ALA A 110 3.91 -25.36 9.72
CA ALA A 110 3.10 -25.74 10.86
C ALA A 110 1.73 -25.02 10.84
N GLY A 111 0.64 -25.73 11.10
CA GLY A 111 -0.72 -25.14 11.15
C GLY A 111 -1.80 -26.20 11.10
N GLY A 112 -3.03 -25.82 11.43
CA GLY A 112 -4.21 -26.73 11.48
C GLY A 112 -5.02 -26.76 10.17
N LYS A 113 -4.47 -26.23 9.05
CA LYS A 113 -5.21 -26.08 7.77
C LYS A 113 -4.73 -27.10 6.69
N PHE A 114 -3.84 -28.03 7.04
CA PHE A 114 -3.34 -29.06 6.11
C PHE A 114 -4.35 -30.20 5.93
N ASP A 115 -5.13 -30.48 6.96
CA ASP A 115 -6.19 -31.48 6.95
C ASP A 115 -7.55 -30.80 7.05
N ASN A 116 -8.54 -31.26 6.29
CA ASN A 116 -9.91 -30.73 6.29
C ASN A 116 -10.70 -30.98 7.60
N ASN A 117 -10.04 -31.44 8.65
CA ASN A 117 -10.65 -31.74 9.94
C ASN A 117 -11.02 -30.50 10.75
N ALA A 118 -10.14 -29.48 10.79
CA ALA A 118 -10.34 -28.27 11.57
C ALA A 118 -11.00 -27.14 10.74
N TYR A 119 -10.74 -27.12 9.41
CA TYR A 119 -11.28 -26.16 8.46
C TYR A 119 -11.72 -26.88 7.19
N LYS A 120 -13.01 -26.90 6.88
CA LYS A 120 -13.51 -27.47 5.62
C LYS A 120 -13.16 -26.63 4.39
N VAL A 121 -13.15 -25.33 4.56
CA VAL A 121 -12.78 -24.34 3.53
C VAL A 121 -11.87 -23.32 4.18
N SER A 122 -10.71 -23.05 3.60
CA SER A 122 -9.79 -22.02 4.08
C SER A 122 -9.05 -21.34 2.92
N GLY A 123 -8.65 -20.09 3.11
CA GLY A 123 -7.77 -19.37 2.19
C GLY A 123 -6.29 -19.69 2.41
N GLY A 124 -5.90 -19.96 3.66
CA GLY A 124 -4.52 -20.25 4.05
C GLY A 124 -4.16 -21.73 3.86
N LEU A 125 -3.28 -22.05 2.89
CA LEU A 125 -2.94 -23.42 2.51
C LEU A 125 -1.51 -23.84 2.88
N HIS A 126 -0.58 -22.90 2.98
CA HIS A 126 0.86 -23.20 3.03
C HIS A 126 1.46 -23.18 4.44
N GLY A 127 0.71 -22.69 5.44
CA GLY A 127 1.20 -22.58 6.82
C GLY A 127 2.45 -21.68 6.98
N VAL A 128 2.55 -20.61 6.17
CA VAL A 128 3.69 -19.67 6.14
C VAL A 128 3.31 -18.25 6.53
N GLY A 129 2.10 -17.79 6.22
CA GLY A 129 1.70 -16.39 6.28
C GLY A 129 1.97 -15.69 7.60
N ILE A 130 1.46 -16.24 8.71
CA ILE A 130 1.67 -15.65 10.04
C ILE A 130 3.15 -15.63 10.46
N LYS A 131 3.97 -16.57 9.95
CA LYS A 131 5.42 -16.58 10.17
C LYS A 131 6.11 -15.44 9.44
N CYS A 132 5.58 -15.05 8.26
CA CYS A 132 6.08 -13.88 7.55
C CYS A 132 5.83 -12.61 8.38
N VAL A 133 4.66 -12.47 8.98
CA VAL A 133 4.36 -11.35 9.87
C VAL A 133 5.36 -11.31 11.02
N ASN A 134 5.58 -12.42 11.71
CA ASN A 134 6.52 -12.51 12.82
C ASN A 134 7.97 -12.23 12.39
N ALA A 135 8.43 -12.84 11.29
CA ALA A 135 9.81 -12.71 10.82
C ALA A 135 10.14 -11.30 10.30
N LEU A 136 9.17 -10.62 9.66
CA LEU A 136 9.36 -9.32 8.99
C LEU A 136 8.96 -8.11 9.86
N SER A 137 8.60 -8.36 11.12
CA SER A 137 8.29 -7.33 12.10
C SER A 137 9.44 -7.10 13.07
N ALA A 138 9.62 -5.86 13.51
CA ALA A 138 10.57 -5.51 14.57
C ALA A 138 10.18 -6.19 15.88
N TRP A 139 8.88 -6.20 16.17
CA TRP A 139 8.32 -6.99 17.27
C TRP A 139 6.90 -7.46 16.91
N THR A 140 6.48 -8.55 17.54
CA THR A 140 5.15 -9.15 17.42
C THR A 140 4.67 -9.62 18.78
N GLU A 141 3.44 -9.28 19.14
CA GLU A 141 2.77 -9.71 20.36
C GLU A 141 1.48 -10.45 19.99
N VAL A 142 1.28 -11.60 20.60
CA VAL A 142 0.07 -12.41 20.42
C VAL A 142 -0.56 -12.63 21.78
N GLU A 143 -1.82 -12.23 21.90
CA GLU A 143 -2.66 -12.52 23.06
C GLU A 143 -3.79 -13.44 22.62
N VAL A 144 -3.98 -14.53 23.36
CA VAL A 144 -5.00 -15.55 23.09
C VAL A 144 -5.98 -15.59 24.24
N HIS A 145 -7.23 -15.32 23.95
CA HIS A 145 -8.34 -15.48 24.89
C HIS A 145 -8.95 -16.87 24.71
N LYS A 146 -8.89 -17.69 25.75
CA LYS A 146 -9.39 -19.08 25.69
C LYS A 146 -9.81 -19.59 27.04
N SER A 147 -11.00 -20.19 27.10
CA SER A 147 -11.53 -20.83 28.31
C SER A 147 -11.53 -19.92 29.55
N GLY A 148 -11.86 -18.64 29.36
CA GLY A 148 -11.94 -17.64 30.43
C GLY A 148 -10.61 -17.09 30.93
N ARG A 149 -9.51 -17.42 30.24
CA ARG A 149 -8.14 -16.93 30.53
C ARG A 149 -7.59 -16.14 29.34
N SER A 150 -6.59 -15.32 29.61
CA SER A 150 -5.81 -14.66 28.57
C SER A 150 -4.34 -15.08 28.70
N PHE A 151 -3.73 -15.40 27.54
CA PHE A 151 -2.34 -15.87 27.43
C PHE A 151 -1.59 -14.92 26.48
N GLY A 152 -0.36 -14.53 26.86
CA GLY A 152 0.49 -13.64 26.04
C GLY A 152 1.82 -14.32 25.65
N ILE A 153 2.30 -14.01 24.46
CA ILE A 153 3.61 -14.44 23.94
C ILE A 153 4.16 -13.33 23.04
N SER A 154 5.47 -13.05 23.11
CA SER A 154 6.07 -11.94 22.34
C SER A 154 7.35 -12.36 21.65
N PHE A 155 7.59 -11.76 20.48
CA PHE A 155 8.73 -12.02 19.62
C PHE A 155 9.38 -10.70 19.14
N GLU A 156 10.69 -10.72 18.92
CA GLU A 156 11.42 -9.67 18.22
C GLU A 156 12.09 -10.28 16.98
N ARG A 157 11.77 -9.77 15.79
CA ARG A 157 12.33 -10.24 14.51
C ARG A 157 12.22 -11.76 14.32
N GLY A 158 11.10 -12.33 14.78
CA GLY A 158 10.84 -13.76 14.72
C GLY A 158 11.44 -14.59 15.85
N VAL A 159 12.26 -13.98 16.74
CA VAL A 159 12.88 -14.65 17.87
C VAL A 159 12.00 -14.50 19.12
N LEU A 160 11.74 -15.60 19.83
CA LEU A 160 10.97 -15.59 21.06
C LEU A 160 11.69 -14.77 22.15
N VAL A 161 11.03 -13.72 22.65
CA VAL A 161 11.55 -12.85 23.73
C VAL A 161 10.85 -13.15 25.04
N LYS A 162 9.52 -13.24 25.03
CA LYS A 162 8.72 -13.53 26.19
C LYS A 162 7.92 -14.82 25.93
N PRO A 163 8.22 -15.92 26.62
CA PRO A 163 7.51 -17.19 26.43
C PRO A 163 6.05 -17.07 26.85
N LEU A 164 5.24 -18.06 26.45
CA LEU A 164 3.82 -18.09 26.75
C LEU A 164 3.62 -18.00 28.29
N HIS A 165 2.84 -17.02 28.69
CA HIS A 165 2.49 -16.76 30.08
C HIS A 165 1.03 -16.39 30.20
N VAL A 166 0.47 -16.50 31.39
CA VAL A 166 -0.89 -16.09 31.67
C VAL A 166 -0.90 -14.57 31.93
N VAL A 167 -1.67 -13.83 31.15
CA VAL A 167 -1.91 -12.39 31.35
C VAL A 167 -3.07 -12.20 32.34
N LYS A 168 -4.15 -12.99 32.19
CA LYS A 168 -5.32 -12.91 33.06
C LYS A 168 -5.83 -14.33 33.36
N GLU A 169 -5.91 -14.67 34.65
CA GLU A 169 -6.25 -16.03 35.13
C GLU A 169 -7.73 -16.37 35.00
N SER A 170 -8.62 -15.38 35.05
CA SER A 170 -10.08 -15.62 34.98
C SER A 170 -10.85 -14.34 34.62
N GLY A 171 -12.11 -14.55 34.21
CA GLY A 171 -13.03 -13.43 33.91
C GLY A 171 -12.84 -12.81 32.54
N VAL A 172 -12.14 -13.48 31.61
CA VAL A 172 -12.10 -13.12 30.20
C VAL A 172 -13.36 -13.62 29.55
N VAL A 173 -14.13 -12.72 28.93
CA VAL A 173 -15.38 -13.04 28.24
C VAL A 173 -15.07 -13.35 26.79
N GLY A 174 -15.53 -14.51 26.32
CA GLY A 174 -15.33 -14.98 24.94
C GLY A 174 -13.97 -15.64 24.71
N ASN A 175 -13.77 -16.11 23.50
CA ASN A 175 -12.50 -16.58 22.97
C ASN A 175 -12.06 -15.65 21.84
N GLY A 176 -10.80 -15.77 21.40
CA GLY A 176 -10.32 -15.01 20.27
C GLY A 176 -8.81 -14.88 20.24
N THR A 177 -8.31 -14.26 19.21
CA THR A 177 -6.89 -13.93 19.08
C THR A 177 -6.73 -12.43 18.84
N ARG A 178 -5.79 -11.83 19.56
CA ARG A 178 -5.27 -10.48 19.32
C ARG A 178 -3.82 -10.59 18.90
N MET A 179 -3.51 -10.06 17.76
CA MET A 179 -2.16 -10.00 17.24
C MET A 179 -1.78 -8.57 16.93
N THR A 180 -0.70 -8.09 17.51
CA THR A 180 -0.14 -6.76 17.29
C THR A 180 1.29 -6.90 16.77
N PHE A 181 1.65 -6.15 15.73
CA PHE A 181 2.99 -6.18 15.16
C PHE A 181 3.42 -4.81 14.65
N LEU A 182 4.73 -4.57 14.68
CA LEU A 182 5.37 -3.39 14.10
C LEU A 182 6.30 -3.83 12.96
N PRO A 183 6.07 -3.41 11.70
CA PRO A 183 6.96 -3.75 10.59
C PRO A 183 8.40 -3.32 10.83
N ASP A 184 9.36 -4.14 10.39
CA ASP A 184 10.79 -3.87 10.58
C ASP A 184 11.33 -2.92 9.51
N THR A 185 11.85 -1.76 9.92
CA THR A 185 12.47 -0.75 9.05
C THR A 185 13.76 -1.25 8.38
N GLU A 186 14.36 -2.33 8.87
CA GLU A 186 15.49 -2.97 8.19
C GLU A 186 15.06 -3.74 6.93
N ILE A 187 13.78 -4.13 6.87
CA ILE A 187 13.20 -4.89 5.74
C ILE A 187 12.42 -3.96 4.80
N PHE A 188 11.57 -3.11 5.37
CA PHE A 188 10.69 -2.22 4.61
C PHE A 188 11.25 -0.79 4.58
N PRO A 189 11.58 -0.26 3.40
CA PRO A 189 12.04 1.14 3.27
C PRO A 189 11.00 2.18 3.70
N ASP A 190 9.71 1.83 3.56
CA ASP A 190 8.57 2.59 4.04
C ASP A 190 7.68 1.65 4.86
N THR A 191 7.42 2.01 6.11
CA THR A 191 6.58 1.24 7.04
C THR A 191 5.22 1.89 7.28
N GLN A 192 4.85 2.93 6.51
CA GLN A 192 3.56 3.59 6.64
C GLN A 192 2.46 2.82 5.88
N PHE A 193 1.49 2.31 6.62
CA PHE A 193 0.31 1.70 6.03
C PHE A 193 -0.55 2.74 5.31
N ARG A 194 -1.10 2.35 4.15
CA ARG A 194 -2.10 3.14 3.43
C ARG A 194 -3.50 2.72 3.88
N ALA A 195 -4.12 3.53 4.73
CA ALA A 195 -5.44 3.25 5.28
C ALA A 195 -6.50 2.97 4.19
N ASP A 196 -6.49 3.72 3.08
CA ASP A 196 -7.45 3.54 1.99
C ASP A 196 -7.31 2.17 1.29
N ALA A 197 -6.08 1.68 1.11
CA ALA A 197 -5.84 0.36 0.51
C ALA A 197 -6.33 -0.77 1.44
N LEU A 198 -6.08 -0.66 2.73
CA LEU A 198 -6.57 -1.61 3.73
C LEU A 198 -8.10 -1.54 3.84
N GLU A 199 -8.69 -0.35 3.91
CA GLU A 199 -10.14 -0.13 3.92
C GLU A 199 -10.82 -0.84 2.75
N SER A 200 -10.30 -0.67 1.53
CA SER A 200 -10.81 -1.33 0.33
C SER A 200 -10.84 -2.85 0.47
N ARG A 201 -9.76 -3.45 0.93
CA ARG A 201 -9.66 -4.91 1.10
C ARG A 201 -10.58 -5.42 2.22
N LEU A 202 -10.68 -4.71 3.34
CA LEU A 202 -11.54 -5.09 4.45
C LEU A 202 -13.03 -5.00 4.06
N ARG A 203 -13.41 -3.97 3.31
CA ARG A 203 -14.74 -3.83 2.70
C ARG A 203 -15.05 -4.99 1.76
N GLU A 204 -14.12 -5.35 0.88
CA GLU A 204 -14.24 -6.50 -0.02
C GLU A 204 -14.50 -7.81 0.76
N LEU A 205 -13.71 -8.05 1.82
CA LEU A 205 -13.86 -9.24 2.66
C LEU A 205 -15.20 -9.27 3.40
N SER A 206 -15.75 -8.14 3.83
CA SER A 206 -17.07 -8.09 4.47
C SER A 206 -18.20 -8.48 3.52
N TYR A 207 -18.12 -8.06 2.25
CA TYR A 207 -19.08 -8.48 1.22
C TYR A 207 -18.95 -9.96 0.83
N LEU A 208 -17.73 -10.50 0.81
CA LEU A 208 -17.50 -11.92 0.50
C LEU A 208 -17.92 -12.85 1.64
N ASN A 209 -18.04 -12.32 2.87
CA ASN A 209 -18.42 -13.06 4.06
C ASN A 209 -19.64 -12.40 4.74
N SER A 210 -20.79 -12.53 4.12
CA SER A 210 -22.05 -11.97 4.59
C SER A 210 -22.31 -12.30 6.07
N GLY A 211 -22.59 -11.28 6.88
CA GLY A 211 -22.85 -11.40 8.31
C GLY A 211 -21.61 -11.26 9.21
N VAL A 212 -20.39 -11.20 8.65
CA VAL A 212 -19.18 -10.89 9.40
C VAL A 212 -19.04 -9.38 9.53
N SER A 213 -18.85 -8.90 10.77
CA SER A 213 -18.58 -7.49 11.06
C SER A 213 -17.08 -7.23 11.09
N ILE A 214 -16.59 -6.36 10.21
CA ILE A 214 -15.18 -5.95 10.17
C ILE A 214 -15.10 -4.48 10.55
N ARG A 215 -14.50 -4.17 11.69
CA ARG A 215 -14.26 -2.79 12.14
C ARG A 215 -12.83 -2.39 11.81
N PHE A 216 -12.65 -1.28 11.11
CA PHE A 216 -11.37 -0.68 10.78
C PHE A 216 -11.19 0.63 11.52
N VAL A 217 -10.11 0.74 12.29
CA VAL A 217 -9.75 1.92 13.05
C VAL A 217 -8.36 2.38 12.62
N ASP A 218 -8.25 3.61 12.10
CA ASP A 218 -6.98 4.28 11.90
C ASP A 218 -6.85 5.39 12.94
N GLU A 219 -5.92 5.23 13.88
CA GLU A 219 -5.70 6.18 14.98
C GLU A 219 -5.02 7.49 14.53
N HIS A 220 -4.53 7.54 13.29
CA HIS A 220 -4.04 8.80 12.73
C HIS A 220 -5.21 9.77 12.56
N VAL A 221 -5.03 10.97 13.08
CA VAL A 221 -6.06 12.01 13.00
C VAL A 221 -6.17 12.48 11.56
N GLY A 222 -7.37 12.30 10.99
CA GLY A 222 -7.69 12.80 9.65
C GLY A 222 -7.85 14.32 9.61
N SER A 223 -8.20 14.82 8.45
CA SER A 223 -8.42 16.25 8.20
C SER A 223 -9.54 16.87 9.05
N ASP A 224 -10.46 16.05 9.53
CA ASP A 224 -11.58 16.44 10.40
C ASP A 224 -11.24 16.46 11.88
N GLY A 225 -9.98 16.23 12.24
CA GLY A 225 -9.50 16.16 13.61
C GLY A 225 -9.91 14.90 14.36
N LYS A 226 -10.37 13.84 13.66
CA LYS A 226 -10.83 12.59 14.26
C LYS A 226 -10.10 11.38 13.66
N PRO A 227 -9.91 10.32 14.45
CA PRO A 227 -9.47 9.04 13.91
C PRO A 227 -10.54 8.46 13.00
N ARG A 228 -10.12 7.69 11.99
CA ARG A 228 -11.05 6.96 11.12
C ARG A 228 -11.55 5.72 11.86
N ASP A 229 -12.86 5.57 12.01
CA ASP A 229 -13.50 4.40 12.63
C ASP A 229 -14.70 3.98 11.76
N ILE A 230 -14.54 2.87 11.03
CA ILE A 230 -15.52 2.41 10.07
C ILE A 230 -15.83 0.94 10.33
N THR A 231 -17.11 0.59 10.35
CA THR A 231 -17.55 -0.81 10.44
C THR A 231 -18.19 -1.24 9.13
N PHE A 232 -17.72 -2.34 8.58
CA PHE A 232 -18.24 -3.01 7.40
C PHE A 232 -19.01 -4.24 7.84
N CYS A 233 -20.28 -4.29 7.55
CA CYS A 233 -21.13 -5.46 7.76
C CYS A 233 -22.27 -5.39 6.75
N ASP A 234 -22.41 -6.40 5.91
CA ASP A 234 -23.48 -6.45 4.91
C ASP A 234 -24.13 -7.83 4.87
N ALA A 235 -25.47 -7.82 4.93
CA ALA A 235 -26.25 -9.06 4.89
C ALA A 235 -26.51 -9.56 3.46
N GLU A 236 -26.46 -8.67 2.46
CA GLU A 236 -26.70 -9.01 1.06
C GLU A 236 -25.44 -9.48 0.32
N GLY A 237 -24.27 -9.30 0.95
CA GLY A 237 -23.01 -9.84 0.50
C GLY A 237 -22.57 -9.32 -0.87
N ILE A 238 -22.21 -10.21 -1.81
CA ILE A 238 -21.66 -9.81 -3.11
C ILE A 238 -22.65 -9.02 -4.00
N ALA A 239 -23.94 -9.12 -3.77
CA ALA A 239 -24.92 -8.30 -4.50
C ALA A 239 -24.83 -6.82 -4.08
N ALA A 240 -24.62 -6.55 -2.78
CA ALA A 240 -24.31 -5.20 -2.30
C ALA A 240 -22.96 -4.72 -2.83
N TYR A 241 -21.98 -5.62 -2.95
CA TYR A 241 -20.67 -5.27 -3.51
C TYR A 241 -20.79 -4.82 -4.99
N VAL A 242 -21.56 -5.53 -5.81
CA VAL A 242 -21.82 -5.12 -7.20
C VAL A 242 -22.48 -3.74 -7.25
N ARG A 243 -23.49 -3.48 -6.39
CA ARG A 243 -24.13 -2.15 -6.32
C ARG A 243 -23.14 -1.06 -5.90
N TRP A 244 -22.31 -1.33 -4.91
CA TRP A 244 -21.28 -0.40 -4.48
C TRP A 244 -20.24 -0.08 -5.59
N LEU A 245 -19.84 -1.08 -6.39
CA LEU A 245 -18.96 -0.89 -7.55
C LEU A 245 -19.63 -0.07 -8.67
N ASN A 246 -20.96 -0.03 -8.69
CA ASN A 246 -21.75 0.67 -9.68
C ASN A 246 -22.31 2.01 -9.18
N GLU A 247 -21.96 2.42 -7.95
CA GLU A 247 -22.32 3.77 -7.48
C GLU A 247 -21.87 4.84 -8.47
N GLY A 248 -22.75 5.78 -8.80
CA GLY A 248 -22.49 6.86 -9.75
C GLY A 248 -22.57 6.52 -11.23
N LYS A 249 -22.91 5.26 -11.58
CA LYS A 249 -23.19 4.84 -12.96
C LYS A 249 -24.69 4.76 -13.20
N VAL A 250 -25.11 4.91 -14.46
CA VAL A 250 -26.49 4.72 -14.84
C VAL A 250 -26.81 3.22 -14.92
N ILE A 251 -27.67 2.75 -14.03
CA ILE A 251 -28.04 1.34 -13.94
C ILE A 251 -28.97 0.97 -15.10
N GLN A 252 -28.64 -0.11 -15.81
CA GLN A 252 -29.38 -0.61 -16.97
C GLN A 252 -30.15 -1.92 -16.70
N SER A 253 -29.82 -2.61 -15.60
CA SER A 253 -30.52 -3.81 -15.18
C SER A 253 -30.58 -3.91 -13.65
N PRO A 254 -31.55 -4.64 -13.06
CA PRO A 254 -31.44 -5.08 -11.69
C PRO A 254 -30.16 -5.90 -11.46
N CYS A 255 -29.73 -5.98 -10.19
CA CYS A 255 -28.66 -6.90 -9.81
C CYS A 255 -29.18 -8.33 -9.85
N ILE A 256 -28.53 -9.18 -10.64
CA ILE A 256 -28.84 -10.61 -10.75
C ILE A 256 -27.93 -11.34 -9.77
N SER A 257 -28.50 -12.10 -8.86
CA SER A 257 -27.76 -12.89 -7.86
C SER A 257 -28.07 -14.37 -8.07
N ILE A 258 -27.02 -15.17 -8.16
CA ILE A 258 -27.07 -16.62 -8.37
C ILE A 258 -26.28 -17.28 -7.24
N ARG A 259 -26.87 -18.28 -6.59
CA ARG A 259 -26.22 -19.05 -5.54
C ARG A 259 -26.46 -20.53 -5.77
N ARG A 260 -25.39 -21.33 -5.73
CA ARG A 260 -25.45 -22.78 -5.83
C ARG A 260 -24.49 -23.42 -4.84
N GLU A 261 -24.94 -24.50 -4.24
CA GLU A 261 -24.16 -25.31 -3.30
C GLU A 261 -24.25 -26.78 -3.70
N ASP A 262 -23.11 -27.47 -3.67
CA ASP A 262 -22.99 -28.91 -3.78
C ASP A 262 -22.39 -29.44 -2.47
N ALA A 263 -23.28 -29.93 -1.60
CA ALA A 263 -22.88 -30.40 -0.28
C ALA A 263 -22.08 -31.71 -0.31
N GLU A 264 -22.18 -32.50 -1.38
CA GLU A 264 -21.46 -33.77 -1.53
C GLU A 264 -19.97 -33.51 -1.81
N HIS A 265 -19.69 -32.52 -2.66
CA HIS A 265 -18.30 -32.16 -3.01
C HIS A 265 -17.78 -30.94 -2.22
N GLY A 266 -18.61 -30.34 -1.37
CA GLY A 266 -18.28 -29.16 -0.59
C GLY A 266 -18.06 -27.89 -1.44
N LEU A 267 -18.61 -27.84 -2.64
CA LEU A 267 -18.51 -26.71 -3.56
C LEU A 267 -19.65 -25.73 -3.32
N ARG A 268 -19.31 -24.46 -3.31
CA ARG A 268 -20.30 -23.38 -3.29
C ARG A 268 -19.88 -22.28 -4.25
N CYS A 269 -20.81 -21.73 -5.03
CA CYS A 269 -20.61 -20.50 -5.77
C CYS A 269 -21.66 -19.46 -5.43
N ASP A 270 -21.22 -18.24 -5.27
CA ASP A 270 -22.03 -17.03 -5.16
C ASP A 270 -21.62 -16.12 -6.33
N ILE A 271 -22.57 -15.72 -7.17
CA ILE A 271 -22.33 -14.90 -8.36
C ILE A 271 -23.33 -13.75 -8.33
N ALA A 272 -22.85 -12.52 -8.57
CA ALA A 272 -23.70 -11.36 -8.73
C ALA A 272 -23.26 -10.58 -9.96
N LEU A 273 -24.22 -10.08 -10.76
CA LEU A 273 -23.92 -9.26 -11.94
C LEU A 273 -24.99 -8.19 -12.17
N GLN A 274 -24.56 -7.07 -12.75
CA GLN A 274 -25.42 -5.94 -13.07
C GLN A 274 -24.86 -5.20 -14.30
N TYR A 275 -25.73 -4.68 -15.16
CA TYR A 275 -25.36 -3.89 -16.30
C TYR A 275 -25.52 -2.39 -16.01
N THR A 276 -24.58 -1.60 -16.51
CA THR A 276 -24.53 -0.14 -16.41
C THR A 276 -24.31 0.49 -17.79
N ASP A 277 -24.30 1.79 -17.90
CA ASP A 277 -24.00 2.53 -19.13
C ASP A 277 -22.50 2.54 -19.50
N ALA A 278 -21.62 2.02 -18.63
CA ALA A 278 -20.19 1.90 -18.90
C ALA A 278 -19.89 1.06 -20.15
N THR A 279 -18.75 1.27 -20.77
CA THR A 279 -18.29 0.49 -21.94
C THR A 279 -17.31 -0.61 -21.55
N ALA A 280 -16.73 -0.59 -20.34
CA ALA A 280 -15.78 -1.56 -19.85
C ALA A 280 -16.45 -2.69 -19.07
N GLU A 281 -15.94 -3.92 -19.20
CA GLU A 281 -16.22 -5.05 -18.32
C GLU A 281 -15.50 -4.83 -16.98
N ASN A 282 -16.21 -5.06 -15.86
CA ASN A 282 -15.63 -5.12 -14.52
C ASN A 282 -15.96 -6.47 -13.89
N LEU A 283 -15.06 -7.45 -14.02
CA LEU A 283 -15.24 -8.81 -13.51
C LEU A 283 -14.24 -9.10 -12.40
N LEU A 284 -14.75 -9.34 -11.20
CA LEU A 284 -13.98 -9.77 -10.06
C LEU A 284 -14.18 -11.26 -9.80
N ALA A 285 -13.08 -11.97 -9.56
CA ALA A 285 -13.09 -13.41 -9.37
C ALA A 285 -12.38 -13.80 -8.07
N PHE A 286 -12.98 -14.70 -7.30
CA PHE A 286 -12.51 -15.13 -6.01
C PHE A 286 -12.58 -16.66 -5.84
N GLY A 287 -11.50 -17.25 -5.33
CA GLY A 287 -11.43 -18.62 -4.84
C GLY A 287 -11.11 -18.62 -3.34
N ASN A 288 -12.00 -19.14 -2.49
CA ASN A 288 -11.87 -19.11 -1.02
C ASN A 288 -11.52 -17.70 -0.48
N ASN A 289 -12.25 -16.67 -0.91
CA ASN A 289 -12.05 -15.25 -0.57
C ASN A 289 -10.74 -14.62 -1.09
N ILE A 290 -9.92 -15.38 -1.81
CA ILE A 290 -8.69 -14.89 -2.43
C ILE A 290 -9.01 -14.37 -3.82
N ARG A 291 -8.56 -13.18 -4.12
CA ARG A 291 -8.74 -12.57 -5.44
C ARG A 291 -7.88 -13.26 -6.48
N ASN A 292 -8.48 -13.61 -7.60
CA ASN A 292 -7.80 -14.23 -8.74
C ASN A 292 -7.79 -13.28 -9.94
N PRO A 293 -6.82 -12.36 -10.05
CA PRO A 293 -6.78 -11.37 -11.13
C PRO A 293 -6.65 -11.99 -12.52
N ASP A 294 -5.98 -13.14 -12.64
CA ASP A 294 -5.87 -13.91 -13.87
C ASP A 294 -7.06 -14.86 -14.10
N GLY A 295 -8.10 -14.76 -13.26
CA GLY A 295 -9.30 -15.58 -13.35
C GLY A 295 -9.04 -17.05 -13.02
N GLY A 296 -9.46 -17.93 -13.91
CA GLY A 296 -9.35 -19.38 -13.77
C GLY A 296 -10.59 -20.08 -14.26
N THR A 297 -10.75 -21.36 -13.88
CA THR A 297 -11.85 -22.23 -14.31
C THR A 297 -13.23 -21.68 -13.98
N HIS A 298 -13.40 -21.04 -12.81
CA HIS A 298 -14.67 -20.38 -12.43
C HIS A 298 -15.03 -19.21 -13.36
N VAL A 299 -14.06 -18.40 -13.79
CA VAL A 299 -14.28 -17.31 -14.75
C VAL A 299 -14.59 -17.85 -16.13
N GLN A 300 -13.91 -18.90 -16.53
CA GLN A 300 -14.15 -19.55 -17.83
C GLN A 300 -15.55 -20.15 -17.89
N GLY A 301 -15.97 -20.89 -16.87
CA GLY A 301 -17.32 -21.40 -16.74
C GLY A 301 -18.38 -20.31 -16.78
N PHE A 302 -18.15 -19.18 -16.08
CA PHE A 302 -19.02 -18.00 -16.11
C PHE A 302 -19.12 -17.39 -17.51
N LYS A 303 -17.99 -17.04 -18.16
CA LYS A 303 -17.96 -16.35 -19.47
C LYS A 303 -18.61 -17.17 -20.59
N VAL A 304 -18.32 -18.46 -20.65
CA VAL A 304 -18.87 -19.37 -21.67
C VAL A 304 -20.37 -19.55 -21.48
N SER A 305 -20.82 -19.82 -20.26
CA SER A 305 -22.24 -20.08 -19.98
C SER A 305 -23.11 -18.82 -20.10
N LEU A 306 -22.62 -17.64 -19.65
CA LEU A 306 -23.28 -16.36 -19.84
C LEU A 306 -23.57 -16.09 -21.32
N THR A 307 -22.53 -16.24 -22.17
CA THR A 307 -22.64 -16.03 -23.60
C THR A 307 -23.66 -16.96 -24.24
N ARG A 308 -23.60 -18.24 -23.89
CA ARG A 308 -24.52 -19.27 -24.40
C ARG A 308 -25.96 -18.98 -24.01
N VAL A 309 -26.22 -18.67 -22.73
CA VAL A 309 -27.58 -18.50 -22.20
C VAL A 309 -28.23 -17.26 -22.79
N ILE A 310 -27.55 -16.10 -22.80
CA ILE A 310 -28.13 -14.85 -23.32
C ILE A 310 -28.39 -14.96 -24.84
N ASN A 311 -27.45 -15.49 -25.62
CA ASN A 311 -27.65 -15.68 -27.06
C ASN A 311 -28.78 -16.68 -27.37
N ALA A 312 -28.92 -17.75 -26.58
CA ALA A 312 -30.03 -18.71 -26.73
C ALA A 312 -31.38 -18.04 -26.46
N TYR A 313 -31.47 -17.24 -25.37
CA TYR A 313 -32.66 -16.46 -25.05
C TYR A 313 -32.99 -15.47 -26.16
N ALA A 314 -32.03 -14.65 -26.60
CA ALA A 314 -32.23 -13.64 -27.63
C ALA A 314 -32.65 -14.24 -28.99
N LYS A 315 -32.16 -15.46 -29.32
CA LYS A 315 -32.59 -16.22 -30.50
C LYS A 315 -34.02 -16.71 -30.36
N ARG A 316 -34.39 -17.29 -29.19
CA ARG A 316 -35.72 -17.82 -28.89
C ARG A 316 -36.78 -16.71 -28.99
N GLU A 317 -36.48 -15.54 -28.44
CA GLU A 317 -37.38 -14.38 -28.41
C GLU A 317 -37.37 -13.57 -29.74
N GLY A 318 -36.62 -14.00 -30.76
CA GLY A 318 -36.56 -13.33 -32.07
C GLY A 318 -35.90 -11.93 -32.01
N ILE A 319 -35.10 -11.64 -31.01
CA ILE A 319 -34.38 -10.37 -30.83
C ILE A 319 -33.17 -10.32 -31.76
N LEU A 320 -32.50 -11.46 -31.95
CA LEU A 320 -31.36 -11.57 -32.86
C LEU A 320 -31.82 -11.58 -34.33
N LYS A 321 -31.14 -10.75 -35.15
CA LYS A 321 -31.27 -10.72 -36.62
C LYS A 321 -30.03 -11.37 -37.25
N ASP A 322 -29.28 -10.58 -38.02
CA ASP A 322 -28.11 -11.07 -38.78
C ASP A 322 -26.82 -11.05 -37.95
N LEU A 323 -26.72 -10.19 -36.95
CA LEU A 323 -25.52 -10.00 -36.10
C LEU A 323 -25.68 -10.74 -34.76
N VAL A 324 -24.80 -11.69 -34.48
CA VAL A 324 -24.74 -12.43 -33.20
C VAL A 324 -23.67 -11.79 -32.32
N PRO A 325 -24.04 -11.29 -31.12
CA PRO A 325 -23.07 -10.74 -30.18
C PRO A 325 -22.04 -11.77 -29.73
N THR A 326 -20.80 -11.37 -29.65
CA THR A 326 -19.71 -12.17 -29.06
C THR A 326 -19.75 -12.10 -27.53
N GLY A 327 -18.93 -12.93 -26.88
CA GLY A 327 -18.82 -12.87 -25.41
C GLY A 327 -18.45 -11.48 -24.89
N ASP A 328 -17.54 -10.78 -25.61
CA ASP A 328 -17.12 -9.42 -25.21
C ASP A 328 -18.25 -8.39 -25.36
N ASP A 329 -19.04 -8.48 -26.43
CA ASP A 329 -20.20 -7.59 -26.64
C ASP A 329 -21.25 -7.79 -25.52
N LEU A 330 -21.41 -9.02 -25.05
CA LEU A 330 -22.35 -9.37 -23.97
C LEU A 330 -21.85 -8.91 -22.59
N ARG A 331 -20.55 -8.68 -22.42
CA ARG A 331 -19.96 -8.23 -21.16
C ARG A 331 -19.67 -6.72 -21.13
N GLU A 332 -19.91 -6.01 -22.24
CA GLU A 332 -19.78 -4.54 -22.24
C GLU A 332 -20.73 -3.90 -21.23
N GLY A 333 -20.14 -3.11 -20.32
CA GLY A 333 -20.85 -2.42 -19.24
C GLY A 333 -21.36 -3.33 -18.12
N MET A 334 -20.92 -4.60 -18.09
CA MET A 334 -21.24 -5.52 -17.02
C MET A 334 -20.26 -5.37 -15.84
N THR A 335 -20.79 -5.24 -14.65
CA THR A 335 -20.06 -5.48 -13.40
C THR A 335 -20.49 -6.83 -12.85
N ALA A 336 -19.57 -7.76 -12.64
CA ALA A 336 -19.86 -9.08 -12.11
C ALA A 336 -18.83 -9.52 -11.06
N ILE A 337 -19.28 -10.29 -10.09
CA ILE A 337 -18.47 -10.94 -9.07
C ILE A 337 -18.74 -12.44 -9.13
N VAL A 338 -17.69 -13.23 -9.26
CA VAL A 338 -17.73 -14.69 -9.24
C VAL A 338 -16.92 -15.19 -8.06
N SER A 339 -17.58 -15.66 -7.01
CA SER A 339 -16.94 -16.19 -5.80
C SER A 339 -17.22 -17.67 -5.69
N VAL A 340 -16.17 -18.49 -5.55
CA VAL A 340 -16.28 -19.93 -5.32
C VAL A 340 -15.58 -20.31 -4.03
N LYS A 341 -16.18 -21.24 -3.29
CA LYS A 341 -15.62 -21.83 -2.06
C LYS A 341 -15.51 -23.35 -2.27
N LEU A 342 -14.31 -23.88 -1.96
CA LEU A 342 -13.99 -25.29 -2.19
C LEU A 342 -12.96 -25.80 -1.16
N PRO A 343 -12.97 -27.12 -0.82
CA PRO A 343 -12.12 -27.67 0.24
C PRO A 343 -10.62 -27.66 -0.11
N SER A 344 -10.28 -27.86 -1.38
CA SER A 344 -8.88 -28.04 -1.83
C SER A 344 -8.59 -27.21 -3.07
N PRO A 345 -8.44 -25.86 -2.95
CA PRO A 345 -8.18 -25.00 -4.10
C PRO A 345 -6.76 -25.21 -4.64
N GLN A 346 -6.65 -25.25 -5.95
CA GLN A 346 -5.38 -25.36 -6.70
C GLN A 346 -5.13 -24.07 -7.46
N PHE A 347 -3.95 -23.48 -7.27
CA PHE A 347 -3.57 -22.24 -7.93
C PHE A 347 -2.30 -22.42 -8.76
N ASN A 348 -2.07 -21.52 -9.71
CA ASN A 348 -0.90 -21.54 -10.59
C ASN A 348 0.42 -21.14 -9.90
N ASN A 349 0.36 -20.33 -8.85
CA ASN A 349 1.53 -19.77 -8.15
C ASN A 349 1.23 -19.49 -6.67
N GLN A 350 2.25 -19.05 -5.92
CA GLN A 350 2.14 -18.70 -4.50
C GLN A 350 1.24 -17.48 -4.26
N THR A 351 1.18 -16.54 -5.20
CA THR A 351 0.32 -15.35 -5.16
C THR A 351 -1.15 -15.65 -5.47
N LYS A 352 -1.47 -16.90 -5.84
CA LYS A 352 -2.83 -17.44 -6.04
C LYS A 352 -3.64 -16.69 -7.12
N GLU A 353 -2.97 -16.25 -8.19
CA GLU A 353 -3.54 -15.38 -9.21
C GLU A 353 -4.59 -16.06 -10.10
N LYS A 354 -4.50 -17.37 -10.28
CA LYS A 354 -5.39 -18.15 -11.16
C LYS A 354 -5.81 -19.46 -10.51
N LEU A 355 -7.13 -19.72 -10.47
CA LEU A 355 -7.71 -20.97 -9.98
C LEU A 355 -7.67 -22.04 -11.10
N LEU A 356 -7.22 -23.26 -10.76
CA LEU A 356 -6.99 -24.35 -11.73
C LEU A 356 -7.94 -25.54 -11.62
N ASN A 357 -8.75 -25.62 -10.56
CA ASN A 357 -9.66 -26.74 -10.32
C ASN A 357 -10.65 -26.96 -11.48
N GLU A 358 -10.53 -28.05 -12.23
CA GLU A 358 -11.33 -28.32 -13.43
C GLU A 358 -12.84 -28.51 -13.10
N GLU A 359 -13.17 -29.17 -11.97
CA GLU A 359 -14.54 -29.40 -11.52
C GLU A 359 -15.34 -28.10 -11.32
N VAL A 360 -14.67 -26.99 -11.00
CA VAL A 360 -15.30 -25.69 -10.76
C VAL A 360 -15.89 -25.10 -12.05
N GLU A 361 -15.27 -25.32 -13.22
CA GLU A 361 -15.77 -24.80 -14.49
C GLU A 361 -17.17 -25.34 -14.81
N SER A 362 -17.35 -26.65 -14.68
CA SER A 362 -18.64 -27.31 -14.92
C SER A 362 -19.69 -26.93 -13.89
N PHE A 363 -19.30 -26.78 -12.60
CA PHE A 363 -20.16 -26.39 -11.52
C PHE A 363 -20.73 -24.97 -11.71
N VAL A 364 -19.86 -24.00 -12.01
CA VAL A 364 -20.25 -22.61 -12.30
C VAL A 364 -21.10 -22.52 -13.57
N SER A 365 -20.71 -23.26 -14.62
CA SER A 365 -21.46 -23.30 -15.89
C SER A 365 -22.89 -23.82 -15.70
N ALA A 366 -23.07 -24.84 -14.87
CA ALA A 366 -24.40 -25.37 -14.53
C ALA A 366 -25.22 -24.35 -13.75
N ALA A 367 -24.64 -23.70 -12.73
CA ALA A 367 -25.31 -22.67 -11.94
C ALA A 367 -25.84 -21.51 -12.81
N ILE A 368 -24.99 -20.97 -13.70
CA ILE A 368 -25.39 -19.91 -14.63
C ILE A 368 -26.44 -20.38 -15.61
N SER A 369 -26.33 -21.59 -16.15
CA SER A 369 -27.26 -22.09 -17.16
C SER A 369 -28.69 -22.26 -16.60
N GLU A 370 -28.80 -22.72 -15.38
CA GLU A 370 -30.09 -22.94 -14.72
C GLU A 370 -30.72 -21.64 -14.22
N GLU A 371 -29.99 -20.94 -13.34
CA GLU A 371 -30.54 -19.78 -12.63
C GLU A 371 -30.70 -18.55 -13.53
N LEU A 372 -29.71 -18.26 -14.43
CA LEU A 372 -29.82 -17.14 -15.35
C LEU A 372 -30.93 -17.36 -16.38
N SER A 373 -31.12 -18.59 -16.87
CA SER A 373 -32.23 -18.88 -17.80
C SER A 373 -33.60 -18.63 -17.13
N ALA A 374 -33.77 -19.09 -15.90
CA ALA A 374 -35.00 -18.86 -15.13
C ALA A 374 -35.20 -17.35 -14.86
N TRP A 375 -34.13 -16.62 -14.57
CA TRP A 375 -34.21 -15.18 -14.34
C TRP A 375 -34.63 -14.42 -15.62
N LEU A 376 -34.02 -14.72 -16.78
CA LEU A 376 -34.37 -14.10 -18.06
C LEU A 376 -35.83 -14.35 -18.43
N ASP A 377 -36.38 -15.54 -18.16
CA ASP A 377 -37.77 -15.89 -18.42
C ASP A 377 -38.74 -15.15 -17.49
N THR A 378 -38.33 -14.87 -16.25
CA THR A 378 -39.18 -14.16 -15.27
C THR A 378 -39.08 -12.64 -15.37
N HIS A 379 -38.03 -12.11 -16.04
CA HIS A 379 -37.78 -10.68 -16.20
C HIS A 379 -37.64 -10.25 -17.68
N PRO A 380 -38.66 -10.46 -18.54
CA PRO A 380 -38.56 -10.30 -19.99
C PRO A 380 -38.21 -8.90 -20.46
N LYS A 381 -38.57 -7.85 -19.69
CA LYS A 381 -38.21 -6.45 -20.01
C LYS A 381 -36.72 -6.22 -19.86
N ASP A 382 -36.15 -6.62 -18.73
CA ASP A 382 -34.75 -6.44 -18.42
C ASP A 382 -33.86 -7.35 -19.31
N ALA A 383 -34.32 -8.59 -19.55
CA ALA A 383 -33.68 -9.52 -20.48
C ALA A 383 -33.57 -8.94 -21.90
N ARG A 384 -34.66 -8.31 -22.38
CA ARG A 384 -34.67 -7.62 -23.66
C ARG A 384 -33.68 -6.48 -23.70
N ASN A 385 -33.62 -5.65 -22.63
CA ASN A 385 -32.69 -4.53 -22.54
C ASN A 385 -31.23 -5.02 -22.60
N ILE A 386 -30.90 -6.09 -21.88
CA ILE A 386 -29.57 -6.71 -21.90
C ILE A 386 -29.22 -7.19 -23.32
N CYS A 387 -30.16 -7.87 -24.02
CA CYS A 387 -29.93 -8.35 -25.38
C CYS A 387 -29.74 -7.19 -26.37
N LEU A 388 -30.57 -6.13 -26.29
CA LEU A 388 -30.46 -4.96 -27.17
C LEU A 388 -29.15 -4.23 -26.97
N ARG A 389 -28.67 -4.11 -25.71
CA ARG A 389 -27.37 -3.52 -25.40
C ARG A 389 -26.23 -4.31 -26.02
N ALA A 390 -26.24 -5.62 -25.92
CA ALA A 390 -25.24 -6.49 -26.55
C ALA A 390 -25.22 -6.34 -28.07
N ILE A 391 -26.38 -6.17 -28.71
CA ILE A 391 -26.46 -5.91 -30.16
C ILE A 391 -25.84 -4.56 -30.50
N LEU A 392 -26.13 -3.50 -29.73
CA LEU A 392 -25.53 -2.19 -29.91
C LEU A 392 -24.00 -2.21 -29.73
N ALA A 393 -23.50 -2.99 -28.78
CA ALA A 393 -22.06 -3.20 -28.59
C ALA A 393 -21.43 -3.92 -29.81
N ALA A 394 -22.09 -4.96 -30.32
CA ALA A 394 -21.64 -5.67 -31.52
C ALA A 394 -21.64 -4.76 -32.77
N GLU A 395 -22.66 -3.92 -32.96
CA GLU A 395 -22.70 -2.91 -34.04
C GLU A 395 -21.56 -1.89 -33.90
N ALA A 396 -21.31 -1.42 -32.68
CA ALA A 396 -20.23 -0.47 -32.40
C ALA A 396 -18.85 -1.10 -32.68
N ARG A 397 -18.64 -2.36 -32.29
CA ARG A 397 -17.42 -3.12 -32.58
C ARG A 397 -17.19 -3.29 -34.10
N GLU A 398 -18.21 -3.67 -34.86
CA GLU A 398 -18.13 -3.76 -36.31
C GLU A 398 -17.83 -2.40 -36.98
N ALA A 399 -18.44 -1.31 -36.50
CA ALA A 399 -18.13 0.02 -36.98
C ALA A 399 -16.68 0.44 -36.67
N ALA A 400 -16.20 0.16 -35.47
CA ALA A 400 -14.81 0.41 -35.07
C ALA A 400 -13.82 -0.41 -35.92
N LYS A 401 -14.14 -1.68 -36.22
CA LYS A 401 -13.33 -2.54 -37.09
C LYS A 401 -13.21 -1.94 -38.49
N LYS A 402 -14.33 -1.51 -39.09
CA LYS A 402 -14.33 -0.85 -40.41
C LYS A 402 -13.51 0.45 -40.40
N ALA A 403 -13.62 1.25 -39.35
CA ALA A 403 -12.82 2.47 -39.21
C ALA A 403 -11.31 2.18 -39.13
N ARG A 404 -10.90 1.16 -38.39
CA ARG A 404 -9.49 0.72 -38.31
C ARG A 404 -8.96 0.17 -39.63
N GLU A 405 -9.76 -0.62 -40.39
CA GLU A 405 -9.38 -1.11 -41.72
C GLU A 405 -9.15 0.06 -42.70
N LEU A 406 -9.95 1.11 -42.62
CA LEU A 406 -9.74 2.31 -43.40
C LEU A 406 -8.45 3.06 -43.03
N ILE A 407 -8.09 3.09 -41.70
CA ILE A 407 -6.82 3.67 -41.25
C ILE A 407 -5.65 2.82 -41.71
N LYS A 408 -5.72 1.48 -41.57
CA LYS A 408 -4.70 0.53 -42.06
C LYS A 408 -4.49 0.65 -43.59
N ARG A 409 -5.59 0.83 -44.37
CA ARG A 409 -5.48 1.03 -45.83
C ARG A 409 -4.85 2.40 -46.18
N LYS A 410 -5.09 3.42 -45.39
CA LYS A 410 -4.42 4.72 -45.57
C LYS A 410 -2.94 4.67 -45.19
N GLY A 411 -2.58 3.86 -44.18
CA GLY A 411 -1.20 3.63 -43.78
C GLY A 411 -0.45 2.66 -44.69
N ALA A 412 -1.13 1.76 -45.42
CA ALA A 412 -0.52 0.83 -46.38
C ALA A 412 -0.15 1.45 -47.73
N LEU A 413 -0.60 2.68 -47.98
CA LEU A 413 -0.24 3.51 -49.17
C LEU A 413 0.93 4.48 -48.91
N GLY A 414 1.41 4.56 -47.66
CA GLY A 414 2.66 5.24 -47.29
C GLY A 414 3.40 4.31 -46.36
N ASP A 415 4.67 4.03 -46.62
CA ASP A 415 5.60 3.23 -45.82
C ASP A 415 5.22 3.16 -44.36
N SER A 416 5.51 2.04 -43.69
CA SER A 416 5.32 1.80 -42.25
C SER A 416 6.11 2.81 -41.39
N ALA A 417 5.87 4.10 -41.61
CA ALA A 417 6.60 5.20 -41.00
C ALA A 417 6.13 5.37 -39.56
N LEU A 418 7.06 5.24 -38.63
CA LEU A 418 6.95 5.73 -37.26
C LEU A 418 6.49 7.19 -37.24
N PRO A 419 5.80 7.65 -36.20
CA PRO A 419 5.32 9.03 -36.12
C PRO A 419 6.47 10.04 -36.33
N GLN A 420 6.24 11.09 -37.15
CA GLN A 420 7.28 12.10 -37.43
C GLN A 420 7.81 12.80 -36.17
N LYS A 421 6.99 12.87 -35.10
CA LYS A 421 7.37 13.45 -33.82
C LYS A 421 8.30 12.54 -32.98
N LEU A 422 8.31 11.24 -33.27
CA LEU A 422 9.10 10.26 -32.54
C LEU A 422 10.58 10.38 -32.92
N ALA A 423 11.44 10.55 -31.93
CA ALA A 423 12.85 10.32 -32.07
C ALA A 423 13.16 8.89 -31.64
N ASP A 424 13.14 7.94 -32.57
CA ASP A 424 13.34 6.51 -32.27
C ASP A 424 14.76 6.16 -31.87
N CYS A 425 14.96 5.02 -31.23
CA CYS A 425 16.24 4.44 -30.89
C CYS A 425 16.69 3.47 -32.01
N SER A 426 18.01 3.23 -32.08
CA SER A 426 18.59 2.40 -33.15
C SER A 426 18.62 0.91 -32.84
N SER A 427 18.46 0.49 -31.57
CA SER A 427 18.38 -0.91 -31.17
C SER A 427 17.00 -1.50 -31.42
N ASP A 428 16.96 -2.75 -31.91
CA ASP A 428 15.74 -3.53 -32.08
C ASP A 428 15.49 -4.53 -30.94
N ASP A 429 16.39 -4.60 -29.94
CA ASP A 429 16.22 -5.44 -28.76
C ASP A 429 15.21 -4.81 -27.80
N VAL A 430 13.99 -5.33 -27.78
CA VAL A 430 12.89 -4.80 -27.00
C VAL A 430 13.21 -4.71 -25.49
N GLU A 431 13.90 -5.70 -24.93
CA GLU A 431 14.15 -5.72 -23.48
C GLU A 431 15.17 -4.66 -23.05
N SER A 432 16.05 -4.22 -23.95
CA SER A 432 17.02 -3.16 -23.69
C SER A 432 16.52 -1.76 -24.05
N THR A 433 15.43 -1.65 -24.84
CA THR A 433 14.92 -0.37 -25.32
C THR A 433 13.82 0.21 -24.44
N GLU A 434 13.71 1.55 -24.45
CA GLU A 434 12.72 2.28 -23.68
C GLU A 434 12.24 3.53 -24.41
N ILE A 435 10.97 3.89 -24.21
CA ILE A 435 10.39 5.10 -24.75
C ILE A 435 10.01 6.07 -23.64
N PHE A 436 10.49 7.33 -23.76
CA PHE A 436 10.07 8.43 -22.89
C PHE A 436 8.95 9.19 -23.55
N ILE A 437 7.80 9.26 -22.88
CA ILE A 437 6.67 10.10 -23.25
C ILE A 437 6.85 11.41 -22.51
N VAL A 438 7.11 12.48 -23.25
CA VAL A 438 7.55 13.77 -22.69
C VAL A 438 6.51 14.85 -22.97
N GLU A 439 6.29 15.74 -22.02
CA GLU A 439 5.38 16.86 -22.14
C GLU A 439 5.96 17.98 -22.99
N GLY A 440 5.33 18.26 -24.13
CA GLY A 440 5.66 19.37 -25.00
C GLY A 440 6.96 19.26 -25.78
N ASP A 441 7.17 20.21 -26.69
CA ASP A 441 8.35 20.21 -27.58
C ASP A 441 9.61 20.73 -26.87
N SER A 442 9.48 21.59 -25.84
CA SER A 442 10.63 22.16 -25.11
C SER A 442 11.37 21.08 -24.33
N ALA A 443 10.65 20.37 -23.43
CA ALA A 443 11.22 19.23 -22.69
C ALA A 443 11.62 18.09 -23.65
N GLY A 444 10.84 17.88 -24.74
CA GLY A 444 11.19 16.94 -25.79
C GLY A 444 12.50 17.28 -26.50
N GLY A 445 12.85 18.56 -26.66
CA GLY A 445 14.11 19.04 -27.21
C GLY A 445 15.30 18.69 -26.34
N SER A 446 15.23 19.02 -25.03
CA SER A 446 16.25 18.69 -24.05
C SER A 446 16.45 17.17 -23.93
N ALA A 447 15.35 16.40 -23.88
CA ALA A 447 15.40 14.94 -23.82
C ALA A 447 16.03 14.32 -25.09
N LYS A 448 15.70 14.83 -26.28
CA LYS A 448 16.34 14.39 -27.55
C LYS A 448 17.82 14.66 -27.59
N GLY A 449 18.25 15.80 -27.02
CA GLY A 449 19.67 16.17 -26.95
C GLY A 449 20.48 15.33 -25.95
N GLY A 450 19.85 14.95 -24.84
CA GLY A 450 20.51 14.24 -23.75
C GLY A 450 20.46 12.70 -23.79
N ARG A 451 19.57 12.10 -24.61
CA ARG A 451 19.30 10.66 -24.62
C ARG A 451 20.44 9.78 -25.12
N ASP A 452 20.45 8.52 -24.69
CA ASP A 452 21.13 7.46 -25.41
C ASP A 452 20.31 7.06 -26.65
N HIS A 453 20.77 7.44 -27.85
CA HIS A 453 20.08 7.14 -29.11
C HIS A 453 20.15 5.69 -29.54
N ILE A 454 20.90 4.83 -28.85
CA ILE A 454 20.90 3.40 -29.13
C ILE A 454 19.67 2.74 -28.48
N HIS A 455 19.36 3.06 -27.23
CA HIS A 455 18.32 2.36 -26.44
C HIS A 455 17.11 3.21 -26.07
N GLN A 456 17.20 4.56 -26.20
CA GLN A 456 16.15 5.46 -25.75
C GLN A 456 15.45 6.19 -26.89
N ALA A 457 14.13 6.04 -26.96
CA ALA A 457 13.26 6.78 -27.86
C ALA A 457 12.55 7.92 -27.11
N ILE A 458 12.28 9.04 -27.76
CA ILE A 458 11.57 10.20 -27.20
C ILE A 458 10.34 10.52 -28.03
N LEU A 459 9.18 10.53 -27.38
CA LEU A 459 7.91 10.93 -27.97
C LEU A 459 7.36 12.17 -27.25
N PRO A 460 7.50 13.37 -27.81
CA PRO A 460 6.87 14.58 -27.28
C PRO A 460 5.38 14.57 -27.57
N LEU A 461 4.54 14.81 -26.57
CA LEU A 461 3.09 15.00 -26.70
C LEU A 461 2.75 16.48 -26.61
N ARG A 462 1.93 16.98 -27.53
CA ARG A 462 1.49 18.38 -27.56
C ARG A 462 0.14 18.55 -26.86
N GLY A 463 0.17 19.21 -25.72
CA GLY A 463 -1.03 19.55 -24.94
C GLY A 463 -1.66 18.37 -24.23
N LYS A 464 -2.86 18.60 -23.70
CA LYS A 464 -3.61 17.63 -22.90
C LYS A 464 -4.22 16.54 -23.77
N LEU A 465 -4.04 15.29 -23.39
CA LEU A 465 -4.67 14.15 -24.04
C LEU A 465 -6.20 14.17 -23.87
N LEU A 466 -6.89 13.51 -24.78
CA LEU A 466 -8.32 13.26 -24.65
C LEU A 466 -8.59 12.41 -23.39
N ASN A 467 -9.56 12.82 -22.58
CA ASN A 467 -10.02 12.02 -21.47
C ASN A 467 -10.82 10.82 -22.00
N VAL A 468 -10.20 9.66 -22.02
CA VAL A 468 -10.78 8.43 -22.58
C VAL A 468 -11.87 7.82 -21.70
N GLU A 469 -11.96 8.20 -20.41
CA GLU A 469 -13.03 7.76 -19.53
C GLU A 469 -14.43 8.24 -19.99
N LYS A 470 -14.46 9.41 -20.65
CA LYS A 470 -15.70 10.03 -21.14
C LYS A 470 -15.99 9.77 -22.62
N CYS A 471 -15.13 9.03 -23.32
CA CYS A 471 -15.19 8.96 -24.77
C CYS A 471 -15.31 7.52 -25.26
N ARG A 472 -16.13 7.32 -26.29
CA ARG A 472 -16.20 6.06 -27.02
C ARG A 472 -14.91 5.83 -27.81
N LEU A 473 -14.57 4.56 -28.01
CA LEU A 473 -13.31 4.12 -28.65
C LEU A 473 -13.10 4.70 -30.07
N ASP A 474 -14.17 4.92 -30.82
CA ASP A 474 -14.10 5.54 -32.17
C ASP A 474 -13.57 6.99 -32.11
N LYS A 475 -13.98 7.76 -31.10
CA LYS A 475 -13.49 9.12 -30.84
C LYS A 475 -12.07 9.13 -30.32
N VAL A 476 -11.75 8.18 -29.43
CA VAL A 476 -10.39 7.98 -28.89
C VAL A 476 -9.40 7.74 -30.03
N LEU A 477 -9.77 6.87 -30.98
CA LEU A 477 -8.93 6.54 -32.15
C LEU A 477 -8.85 7.66 -33.20
N ALA A 478 -9.79 8.62 -33.19
CA ALA A 478 -9.74 9.80 -34.07
C ALA A 478 -8.78 10.88 -33.54
N PHE A 479 -8.33 10.81 -32.28
CA PHE A 479 -7.48 11.83 -31.68
C PHE A 479 -5.99 11.60 -32.05
N GLU A 480 -5.35 12.61 -32.65
CA GLU A 480 -4.03 12.52 -33.27
C GLU A 480 -2.92 12.07 -32.29
N GLU A 481 -2.89 12.62 -31.07
CA GLU A 481 -1.86 12.28 -30.09
C GLU A 481 -1.97 10.81 -29.61
N ILE A 482 -3.21 10.28 -29.52
CA ILE A 482 -3.44 8.88 -29.20
C ILE A 482 -3.04 7.98 -30.39
N GLN A 483 -3.34 8.38 -31.61
CA GLN A 483 -2.88 7.64 -32.79
C GLN A 483 -1.35 7.56 -32.83
N THR A 484 -0.70 8.69 -32.57
CA THR A 484 0.76 8.80 -32.48
C THR A 484 1.35 7.85 -31.42
N LEU A 485 0.74 7.82 -30.24
CA LEU A 485 1.18 6.93 -29.16
C LEU A 485 1.00 5.45 -29.51
N VAL A 486 -0.16 5.08 -30.08
CA VAL A 486 -0.44 3.70 -30.50
C VAL A 486 0.50 3.25 -31.62
N GLN A 487 0.80 4.14 -32.58
CA GLN A 487 1.76 3.87 -33.65
C GLN A 487 3.19 3.70 -33.13
N ALA A 488 3.60 4.52 -32.15
CA ALA A 488 4.92 4.40 -31.55
C ALA A 488 5.10 3.11 -30.77
N LEU A 489 4.10 2.67 -30.01
CA LEU A 489 4.17 1.45 -29.21
C LEU A 489 4.00 0.16 -30.04
N GLN A 490 3.33 0.21 -31.17
CA GLN A 490 3.12 -0.89 -32.15
C GLN A 490 2.38 -2.13 -31.63
N CYS A 491 1.95 -2.16 -30.36
CA CYS A 491 1.34 -3.33 -29.73
C CYS A 491 -0.21 -3.39 -29.85
N GLY A 492 -0.85 -2.43 -30.52
CA GLY A 492 -2.31 -2.34 -30.61
C GLY A 492 -2.96 -1.82 -29.31
N ILE A 493 -4.29 -1.86 -29.23
CA ILE A 493 -5.09 -1.40 -28.05
C ILE A 493 -6.32 -2.28 -27.85
N GLY A 494 -6.85 -2.28 -26.63
CA GLY A 494 -8.07 -3.01 -26.26
C GLY A 494 -7.97 -4.50 -26.53
N THR A 495 -8.91 -5.06 -27.25
CA THR A 495 -8.95 -6.51 -27.62
C THR A 495 -7.88 -6.94 -28.61
N GLU A 496 -7.24 -6.01 -29.33
CA GLU A 496 -6.14 -6.31 -30.27
C GLU A 496 -4.76 -6.09 -29.65
N LEU A 497 -4.69 -5.79 -28.35
CA LEU A 497 -3.43 -5.60 -27.65
C LEU A 497 -2.61 -6.89 -27.66
N ASP A 498 -1.43 -6.84 -28.29
CA ASP A 498 -0.49 -7.94 -28.40
C ASP A 498 0.89 -7.47 -27.90
N ILE A 499 1.22 -7.85 -26.68
CA ILE A 499 2.48 -7.45 -26.04
C ILE A 499 3.71 -7.98 -26.78
N ALA A 500 3.58 -9.10 -27.50
CA ALA A 500 4.69 -9.64 -28.29
C ALA A 500 5.14 -8.70 -29.44
N LYS A 501 4.28 -7.75 -29.81
CA LYS A 501 4.57 -6.72 -30.82
C LYS A 501 5.04 -5.39 -30.24
N LEU A 502 5.18 -5.31 -28.93
CA LEU A 502 5.62 -4.09 -28.27
C LEU A 502 7.03 -3.70 -28.74
N ARG A 503 7.22 -2.44 -29.21
CA ARG A 503 8.49 -1.95 -29.75
C ARG A 503 9.52 -1.64 -28.66
N TYR A 504 9.09 -1.31 -27.44
CA TYR A 504 9.96 -0.87 -26.34
C TYR A 504 9.66 -1.66 -25.06
N GLY A 505 10.70 -2.15 -24.39
CA GLY A 505 10.57 -2.92 -23.14
C GLY A 505 10.04 -2.11 -21.98
N ARG A 506 10.24 -0.79 -21.99
CA ARG A 506 9.76 0.14 -20.94
C ARG A 506 9.09 1.34 -21.54
N VAL A 507 7.97 1.74 -20.96
CA VAL A 507 7.25 2.98 -21.27
C VAL A 507 7.40 3.91 -20.07
N ILE A 508 8.10 5.03 -20.24
CA ILE A 508 8.45 5.94 -19.16
C ILE A 508 7.72 7.26 -19.37
N ILE A 509 6.86 7.61 -18.44
CA ILE A 509 6.15 8.90 -18.42
C ILE A 509 7.04 9.93 -17.76
N MET A 510 7.36 11.01 -18.45
CA MET A 510 8.24 12.08 -17.99
C MET A 510 7.54 13.43 -18.23
N THR A 511 6.84 13.92 -17.21
CA THR A 511 6.07 15.17 -17.20
C THR A 511 6.68 16.15 -16.21
N ASP A 512 6.37 17.42 -16.38
CA ASP A 512 6.75 18.49 -15.46
C ASP A 512 6.22 18.24 -14.05
N ALA A 513 6.87 18.81 -13.04
CA ALA A 513 6.48 18.65 -11.63
C ALA A 513 5.36 19.61 -11.19
N ASP A 514 4.67 20.22 -12.13
CA ASP A 514 3.56 21.15 -11.91
C ASP A 514 2.17 20.49 -12.02
N VAL A 515 1.11 21.28 -11.88
CA VAL A 515 -0.28 20.80 -11.92
C VAL A 515 -0.68 20.31 -13.31
N ASP A 516 -0.19 20.94 -14.38
CA ASP A 516 -0.49 20.53 -15.75
C ASP A 516 0.19 19.22 -16.11
N GLY A 517 1.48 19.03 -15.74
CA GLY A 517 2.18 17.77 -15.89
C GLY A 517 1.54 16.62 -15.09
N SER A 518 1.04 16.89 -13.88
CA SER A 518 0.28 15.92 -13.09
C SER A 518 -1.03 15.53 -13.78
N HIS A 519 -1.72 16.48 -14.44
CA HIS A 519 -2.93 16.21 -15.20
C HIS A 519 -2.64 15.37 -16.45
N ILE A 520 -1.59 15.70 -17.22
CA ILE A 520 -1.18 14.92 -18.40
C ILE A 520 -0.82 13.50 -18.00
N ARG A 521 -0.07 13.31 -16.91
CA ARG A 521 0.25 12.00 -16.35
C ARG A 521 -1.00 11.20 -16.02
N THR A 522 -2.00 11.85 -15.38
CA THR A 522 -3.27 11.19 -15.04
C THR A 522 -4.04 10.76 -16.29
N LEU A 523 -4.09 11.60 -17.34
CA LEU A 523 -4.73 11.26 -18.62
C LEU A 523 -4.03 10.10 -19.34
N LEU A 524 -2.69 10.09 -19.34
CA LEU A 524 -1.89 8.97 -19.88
C LEU A 524 -2.14 7.67 -19.11
N LEU A 525 -2.14 7.73 -17.78
CA LEU A 525 -2.43 6.55 -16.96
C LEU A 525 -3.86 6.04 -17.17
N THR A 526 -4.84 6.94 -17.32
CA THR A 526 -6.23 6.59 -17.66
C THR A 526 -6.29 5.85 -19.00
N PHE A 527 -5.58 6.35 -20.02
CA PHE A 527 -5.52 5.71 -21.34
C PHE A 527 -4.87 4.33 -21.26
N LEU A 528 -3.70 4.23 -20.63
CA LEU A 528 -2.97 2.95 -20.48
C LEU A 528 -3.79 1.94 -19.66
N PHE A 529 -4.45 2.37 -18.60
CA PHE A 529 -5.31 1.52 -17.78
C PHE A 529 -6.53 0.99 -18.53
N ARG A 530 -7.20 1.84 -19.35
CA ARG A 530 -8.41 1.45 -20.07
C ARG A 530 -8.14 0.69 -21.35
N GLN A 531 -7.05 1.02 -22.07
CA GLN A 531 -6.80 0.51 -23.41
C GLN A 531 -5.58 -0.40 -23.56
N MET A 532 -4.66 -0.36 -22.58
CA MET A 532 -3.40 -1.11 -22.58
C MET A 532 -3.09 -1.70 -21.21
N TYR A 533 -4.10 -2.25 -20.53
CA TYR A 533 -4.00 -2.75 -19.15
C TYR A 533 -2.86 -3.75 -18.95
N GLU A 534 -2.60 -4.60 -19.94
CA GLU A 534 -1.56 -5.62 -19.86
C GLU A 534 -0.14 -5.05 -19.72
N LEU A 535 0.13 -3.83 -20.26
CA LEU A 535 1.40 -3.12 -20.02
C LEU A 535 1.62 -2.79 -18.55
N LEU A 536 0.55 -2.38 -17.85
CA LEU A 536 0.60 -2.09 -16.41
C LEU A 536 0.76 -3.38 -15.60
N ARG A 537 0.02 -4.41 -15.95
CA ARG A 537 0.07 -5.72 -15.29
C ARG A 537 1.47 -6.34 -15.35
N GLN A 538 2.13 -6.27 -16.51
CA GLN A 538 3.51 -6.74 -16.69
C GLN A 538 4.56 -5.78 -16.12
N GLY A 539 4.13 -4.64 -15.56
CA GLY A 539 5.02 -3.66 -14.95
C GLY A 539 6.00 -3.00 -15.92
N ARG A 540 5.57 -2.77 -17.15
CA ARG A 540 6.35 -2.13 -18.22
C ARG A 540 6.21 -0.60 -18.23
N VAL A 541 5.34 -0.04 -17.38
CA VAL A 541 5.08 1.40 -17.29
C VAL A 541 5.79 1.98 -16.07
N PHE A 542 6.49 3.10 -16.26
CA PHE A 542 7.25 3.79 -15.23
C PHE A 542 6.98 5.29 -15.27
N ILE A 543 7.19 5.95 -14.14
CA ILE A 543 7.18 7.40 -13.99
C ILE A 543 8.60 7.86 -13.64
N ALA A 544 9.16 8.74 -14.43
CA ALA A 544 10.46 9.35 -14.17
C ALA A 544 10.38 10.32 -12.98
N GLN A 545 11.44 10.38 -12.18
CA GLN A 545 11.57 11.26 -11.03
C GLN A 545 12.68 12.28 -11.27
N PRO A 546 12.39 13.40 -11.96
CA PRO A 546 13.36 14.47 -12.10
C PRO A 546 13.65 15.12 -10.74
N PRO A 547 14.84 15.71 -10.52
CA PRO A 547 15.15 16.40 -9.28
C PRO A 547 14.36 17.70 -9.16
N LEU A 548 13.93 18.00 -7.94
CA LEU A 548 13.25 19.28 -7.64
C LEU A 548 14.25 20.41 -7.40
N TYR A 549 15.46 20.08 -6.92
CA TYR A 549 16.45 21.08 -6.53
C TYR A 549 17.84 20.75 -7.05
N GLN A 550 18.60 21.79 -7.33
CA GLN A 550 20.05 21.76 -7.50
C GLN A 550 20.68 22.62 -6.40
N VAL A 551 21.53 22.03 -5.59
CA VAL A 551 22.31 22.70 -4.54
C VAL A 551 23.70 22.98 -5.08
N ILE A 552 24.12 24.24 -5.17
CA ILE A 552 25.36 24.68 -5.72
C ILE A 552 26.22 25.27 -4.58
N ARG A 553 27.45 24.77 -4.43
CA ARG A 553 28.44 25.31 -3.52
C ARG A 553 29.77 25.52 -4.25
N GLY A 554 30.06 26.76 -4.60
CA GLY A 554 31.23 27.09 -5.41
C GLY A 554 31.20 26.41 -6.78
N LYS A 555 32.12 25.46 -7.04
CA LYS A 555 32.14 24.68 -8.29
C LYS A 555 31.46 23.32 -8.20
N GLN A 556 30.98 22.93 -7.04
CA GLN A 556 30.28 21.65 -6.86
C GLN A 556 28.76 21.84 -6.91
N SER A 557 28.09 20.97 -7.63
CA SER A 557 26.62 20.91 -7.63
C SER A 557 26.13 19.50 -7.26
N LYS A 558 24.98 19.42 -6.56
CA LYS A 558 24.32 18.19 -6.20
C LYS A 558 22.83 18.33 -6.50
N TYR A 559 22.25 17.33 -7.16
CA TYR A 559 20.81 17.28 -7.40
C TYR A 559 20.11 16.57 -6.25
N VAL A 560 18.92 17.05 -5.92
CA VAL A 560 18.12 16.60 -4.78
C VAL A 560 16.66 16.38 -5.22
N LEU A 561 16.13 15.20 -4.93
CA LEU A 561 14.81 14.77 -5.42
C LEU A 561 13.64 15.34 -4.61
N ASN A 562 13.84 15.57 -3.29
CA ASN A 562 12.76 16.00 -2.39
C ASN A 562 13.30 16.74 -1.17
N ASP A 563 12.38 17.30 -0.36
CA ASP A 563 12.72 18.09 0.83
C ASP A 563 13.47 17.28 1.90
N ARG A 564 13.19 15.97 2.05
CA ARG A 564 13.91 15.10 2.99
C ARG A 564 15.39 15.01 2.62
N GLN A 565 15.68 14.71 1.36
CA GLN A 565 17.07 14.69 0.87
C GLN A 565 17.74 16.07 0.92
N MET A 566 16.94 17.15 0.82
CA MET A 566 17.43 18.51 1.01
C MET A 566 17.95 18.70 2.44
N ASN A 567 17.18 18.31 3.44
CA ASN A 567 17.57 18.41 4.85
C ASN A 567 18.82 17.57 5.14
N ASP A 568 18.87 16.33 4.62
CA ASP A 568 20.06 15.47 4.75
C ASP A 568 21.29 16.13 4.11
N THR A 569 21.10 16.73 2.94
CA THR A 569 22.21 17.42 2.23
C THR A 569 22.68 18.67 2.99
N LEU A 570 21.75 19.44 3.56
CA LEU A 570 22.08 20.61 4.37
C LEU A 570 22.84 20.21 5.66
N ALA A 571 22.38 19.14 6.32
CA ALA A 571 23.08 18.58 7.47
C ALA A 571 24.52 18.15 7.14
N ASP A 572 24.69 17.38 6.06
CA ASP A 572 26.01 16.92 5.60
C ASP A 572 26.96 18.08 5.26
N LEU A 573 26.43 19.15 4.67
CA LEU A 573 27.22 20.34 4.32
C LEU A 573 27.64 21.10 5.57
N ALA A 574 26.79 21.23 6.58
CA ALA A 574 27.10 21.87 7.85
C ALA A 574 28.14 21.06 8.64
N LEU A 575 27.98 19.73 8.72
CA LEU A 575 28.79 18.84 9.56
C LEU A 575 30.28 18.78 9.19
N ARG A 576 30.67 19.18 7.98
CA ARG A 576 32.06 19.14 7.56
C ARG A 576 32.97 19.98 8.46
N ASN A 577 32.47 21.13 8.98
CA ASN A 577 33.22 22.09 9.75
C ASN A 577 32.50 22.51 11.04
N ALA A 578 31.53 21.75 11.50
CA ALA A 578 30.68 22.04 12.65
C ALA A 578 31.09 21.23 13.88
N ALA A 579 31.01 21.88 15.04
CA ALA A 579 31.03 21.22 16.33
C ALA A 579 29.81 21.67 17.17
N LEU A 580 29.18 20.77 17.88
CA LEU A 580 28.14 21.10 18.83
C LEU A 580 28.77 21.39 20.19
N VAL A 581 28.58 22.59 20.67
CA VAL A 581 29.06 23.07 21.97
C VAL A 581 27.95 22.94 22.97
N VAL A 582 28.22 22.29 24.10
CA VAL A 582 27.31 22.15 25.24
C VAL A 582 27.89 22.95 26.40
N ARG A 583 27.06 23.80 27.04
CA ARG A 583 27.42 24.66 28.17
C ARG A 583 26.65 24.25 29.42
N ASP A 584 27.17 24.60 30.57
CA ASP A 584 26.47 24.51 31.85
C ASP A 584 25.52 25.72 32.03
N GLY A 585 24.78 25.74 33.16
CA GLY A 585 23.88 26.85 33.53
C GLY A 585 24.59 28.19 33.76
N ALA A 586 25.93 28.21 33.88
CA ALA A 586 26.75 29.40 34.00
C ALA A 586 27.33 29.86 32.63
N GLY A 587 27.02 29.17 31.53
CA GLY A 587 27.50 29.47 30.19
C GLY A 587 28.93 28.94 29.89
N VAL A 588 29.52 28.15 30.79
CA VAL A 588 30.86 27.55 30.61
C VAL A 588 30.73 26.31 29.74
N VAL A 589 31.60 26.18 28.73
CA VAL A 589 31.62 25.01 27.85
C VAL A 589 32.03 23.76 28.64
N THR A 590 31.16 22.79 28.70
CA THR A 590 31.38 21.48 29.34
C THR A 590 31.82 20.41 28.37
N THR A 591 31.25 20.43 27.15
CA THR A 591 31.52 19.41 26.12
C THR A 591 31.51 20.05 24.73
N THR A 592 32.37 19.58 23.86
CA THR A 592 32.35 19.90 22.42
C THR A 592 32.34 18.62 21.63
N LEU A 593 31.27 18.40 20.88
CA LEU A 593 31.06 17.19 20.08
C LEU A 593 31.44 17.46 18.61
N SER A 594 32.28 16.60 18.04
CA SER A 594 32.64 16.60 16.62
C SER A 594 32.88 15.18 16.10
N GLY A 595 32.95 14.98 14.81
CA GLY A 595 33.24 13.69 14.18
C GLY A 595 32.17 12.61 14.52
N ASP A 596 32.61 11.38 14.87
CA ASP A 596 31.72 10.24 15.12
C ASP A 596 30.82 10.38 16.37
N PRO A 597 31.29 10.95 17.50
CA PRO A 597 30.38 11.27 18.61
C PRO A 597 29.23 12.18 18.18
N LEU A 598 29.52 13.24 17.41
CA LEU A 598 28.50 14.16 16.92
C LEU A 598 27.49 13.44 16.02
N ARG A 599 27.95 12.59 15.08
CA ARG A 599 27.06 11.83 14.20
C ARG A 599 26.13 10.90 14.98
N ARG A 600 26.61 10.25 16.04
CA ARG A 600 25.78 9.40 16.90
C ARG A 600 24.73 10.22 17.65
N THR A 601 25.12 11.37 18.17
CA THR A 601 24.21 12.28 18.87
C THR A 601 23.13 12.81 17.93
N LEU A 602 23.47 13.20 16.71
CA LEU A 602 22.51 13.64 15.70
C LEU A 602 21.52 12.54 15.32
N LYS A 603 21.99 11.30 15.17
CA LYS A 603 21.10 10.17 14.91
C LYS A 603 20.12 9.95 16.07
N ALA A 604 20.57 10.12 17.29
CA ALA A 604 19.72 10.04 18.47
C ALA A 604 18.71 11.20 18.52
N LEU A 605 19.11 12.44 18.17
CA LEU A 605 18.20 13.60 18.10
C LEU A 605 17.15 13.46 17.00
N HIS A 606 17.51 12.96 15.81
CA HIS A 606 16.54 12.68 14.76
C HIS A 606 15.49 11.64 15.21
N ARG A 607 15.97 10.58 15.86
CA ARG A 607 15.08 9.54 16.36
C ARG A 607 14.20 10.03 17.52
N LEU A 608 14.71 10.92 18.37
CA LEU A 608 13.94 11.61 19.39
C LEU A 608 12.80 12.42 18.79
N ASP A 609 13.08 13.20 17.72
CA ASP A 609 12.07 14.03 17.05
C ASP A 609 10.94 13.17 16.45
N GLU A 610 11.30 12.06 15.79
CA GLU A 610 10.32 11.09 15.27
C GLU A 610 9.42 10.53 16.37
N LEU A 611 10.00 10.08 17.49
CA LEU A 611 9.25 9.49 18.60
C LEU A 611 8.46 10.53 19.39
N ALA A 612 8.95 11.75 19.54
CA ALA A 612 8.18 12.86 20.12
C ALA A 612 6.95 13.16 19.27
N GLY A 613 7.09 13.08 17.93
CA GLY A 613 5.96 13.17 17.00
C GLY A 613 4.94 12.04 17.20
N VAL A 614 5.37 10.78 17.47
CA VAL A 614 4.46 9.67 17.81
C VAL A 614 3.64 9.99 19.07
N VAL A 615 4.32 10.41 20.15
CA VAL A 615 3.68 10.77 21.42
C VAL A 615 2.66 11.90 21.23
N GLN A 616 3.00 12.90 20.42
CA GLN A 616 2.10 14.03 20.13
C GLN A 616 0.87 13.59 19.33
N ARG A 617 1.02 12.66 18.38
CA ARG A 617 -0.12 12.06 17.66
C ARG A 617 -1.04 11.23 18.54
N ARG A 618 -0.56 10.69 19.68
CA ARG A 618 -1.42 10.08 20.72
C ARG A 618 -2.23 11.12 21.51
N GLY A 619 -2.07 12.41 21.23
CA GLY A 619 -2.70 13.48 22.00
C GLY A 619 -1.97 13.84 23.28
N ILE A 620 -0.76 13.31 23.50
CA ILE A 620 0.05 13.60 24.69
C ILE A 620 1.09 14.66 24.32
N PRO A 621 1.05 15.87 24.88
CA PRO A 621 2.16 16.82 24.72
C PRO A 621 3.46 16.20 25.23
N PHE A 622 4.54 16.25 24.43
CA PHE A 622 5.79 15.59 24.81
C PHE A 622 6.36 16.11 26.14
N VAL A 623 6.18 17.40 26.40
CA VAL A 623 6.53 18.02 27.71
C VAL A 623 5.77 17.38 28.87
N LYS A 624 4.45 17.07 28.69
CA LYS A 624 3.64 16.35 29.69
C LYS A 624 4.20 14.96 29.97
N LEU A 625 4.63 14.24 28.90
CA LEU A 625 5.28 12.95 29.06
C LEU A 625 6.60 13.07 29.83
N LEU A 626 7.42 14.08 29.59
CA LEU A 626 8.65 14.30 30.34
C LEU A 626 8.37 14.59 31.81
N GLN A 627 7.37 15.43 32.10
CA GLN A 627 6.97 15.79 33.47
C GLN A 627 6.45 14.58 34.26
N SER A 628 5.74 13.65 33.59
CA SER A 628 5.23 12.45 34.24
C SER A 628 6.31 11.55 34.85
N ARG A 629 7.58 11.70 34.45
CA ARG A 629 8.72 10.98 35.05
C ARG A 629 8.84 11.22 36.58
N SER A 630 8.42 12.38 37.05
CA SER A 630 8.39 12.70 38.48
C SER A 630 7.27 11.99 39.25
N GLU A 631 6.27 11.47 38.54
CA GLU A 631 5.11 10.77 39.10
C GLU A 631 5.31 9.23 39.10
N ASP A 632 6.49 8.73 38.69
CA ASP A 632 6.82 7.31 38.66
C ASP A 632 6.63 6.64 40.04
N PRO A 633 5.71 5.66 40.20
CA PRO A 633 5.46 4.99 41.46
C PRO A 633 6.68 4.30 42.06
N ALA A 634 7.63 3.89 41.22
CA ALA A 634 8.88 3.26 41.65
C ALA A 634 9.98 4.28 42.01
N GLN A 635 9.74 5.58 41.85
CA GLN A 635 10.71 6.67 42.10
C GLN A 635 12.03 6.52 41.32
N GLN A 636 11.97 5.91 40.11
CA GLN A 636 13.13 5.68 39.24
C GLN A 636 13.14 6.62 38.01
N SER A 637 12.23 7.60 37.97
CA SER A 637 12.05 8.52 36.84
C SER A 637 11.82 7.82 35.49
N ARG A 638 11.14 6.65 35.53
CA ARG A 638 10.76 5.93 34.33
C ARG A 638 9.65 6.67 33.59
N LEU A 639 9.62 6.48 32.26
CA LEU A 639 8.48 6.89 31.47
C LEU A 639 7.30 5.93 31.69
N PRO A 640 6.05 6.41 31.64
CA PRO A 640 4.86 5.56 31.67
C PRO A 640 4.83 4.63 30.45
N SER A 641 4.35 3.40 30.65
CA SER A 641 4.27 2.38 29.59
C SER A 641 2.88 2.26 28.97
N HIS A 642 1.85 2.86 29.58
CA HIS A 642 0.47 2.76 29.12
C HIS A 642 -0.23 4.13 29.15
N HIS A 643 -1.05 4.37 28.12
CA HIS A 643 -1.93 5.52 28.00
C HIS A 643 -3.38 5.04 28.05
N VAL A 644 -4.14 5.55 29.00
CA VAL A 644 -5.59 5.32 29.13
C VAL A 644 -6.30 6.57 28.68
N SER A 645 -7.15 6.47 27.65
CA SER A 645 -7.90 7.62 27.13
C SER A 645 -9.41 7.32 27.09
N TRP A 646 -10.23 8.35 27.33
CA TRP A 646 -11.71 8.29 27.27
C TRP A 646 -12.27 9.65 26.86
N THR A 647 -13.57 9.70 26.53
CA THR A 647 -14.22 10.98 26.22
C THR A 647 -14.19 11.92 27.42
N GLY A 648 -13.35 12.95 27.34
CA GLY A 648 -13.20 13.98 28.37
C GLY A 648 -11.95 13.88 29.23
N GLY A 649 -11.00 12.94 28.96
CA GLY A 649 -9.74 12.88 29.68
C GLY A 649 -8.81 11.77 29.28
N ASP A 650 -7.61 11.82 29.85
CA ASP A 650 -6.58 10.79 29.69
C ASP A 650 -5.79 10.57 30.99
N LEU A 651 -5.08 9.48 31.07
CA LEU A 651 -4.23 9.09 32.19
C LEU A 651 -3.02 8.31 31.69
N LEU A 652 -1.87 8.49 32.30
CA LEU A 652 -0.65 7.74 32.08
C LEU A 652 -0.47 6.71 33.21
N ALA A 653 -0.05 5.47 32.87
CA ALA A 653 0.19 4.41 33.82
C ALA A 653 1.54 3.70 33.52
N TRP A 654 2.18 3.15 34.55
CA TRP A 654 3.51 2.52 34.46
C TRP A 654 3.46 1.00 34.34
N SER A 655 2.26 0.42 34.46
CA SER A 655 2.02 -0.98 34.17
C SER A 655 0.61 -1.20 33.64
N GLU A 656 0.38 -2.36 33.03
CA GLU A 656 -0.92 -2.77 32.53
C GLU A 656 -1.94 -2.93 33.66
N GLU A 657 -1.50 -3.51 34.79
CA GLU A 657 -2.36 -3.66 35.98
C GLU A 657 -2.83 -2.32 36.53
N GLU A 658 -1.94 -1.33 36.55
CA GLU A 658 -2.28 0.03 36.98
C GLU A 658 -3.30 0.68 36.02
N ALA A 659 -3.12 0.49 34.69
CA ALA A 659 -4.05 0.98 33.70
C ALA A 659 -5.44 0.36 33.84
N HIS A 660 -5.53 -0.95 33.99
CA HIS A 660 -6.78 -1.66 34.23
C HIS A 660 -7.45 -1.27 35.56
N ALA A 661 -6.67 -1.14 36.63
CA ALA A 661 -7.17 -0.68 37.92
C ALA A 661 -7.74 0.75 37.86
N ALA A 662 -7.11 1.63 37.06
CA ALA A 662 -7.58 3.00 36.85
C ALA A 662 -8.91 3.07 36.11
N VAL A 663 -9.12 2.21 35.10
CA VAL A 663 -10.38 2.05 34.36
C VAL A 663 -11.48 1.51 35.27
N ALA A 664 -11.19 0.44 36.02
CA ALA A 664 -12.14 -0.17 36.95
C ALA A 664 -12.56 0.78 38.06
N LYS A 665 -11.61 1.53 38.66
CA LYS A 665 -11.88 2.51 39.71
C LYS A 665 -12.83 3.65 39.29
N ARG A 666 -12.84 3.96 37.96
CA ARG A 666 -13.71 4.99 37.38
C ARG A 666 -15.02 4.43 36.82
N GLY A 667 -15.25 3.11 36.92
CA GLY A 667 -16.46 2.46 36.39
C GLY A 667 -16.58 2.58 34.85
N MET A 668 -15.45 2.72 34.15
CA MET A 668 -15.42 2.78 32.70
C MET A 668 -15.35 1.37 32.09
N VAL A 669 -15.82 1.22 30.84
CA VAL A 669 -15.79 -0.02 30.09
C VAL A 669 -14.72 0.06 29.01
N LEU A 670 -13.93 -0.99 28.87
CA LEU A 670 -12.90 -1.04 27.83
C LEU A 670 -13.51 -1.24 26.43
N ASP A 671 -12.93 -0.60 25.44
CA ASP A 671 -13.28 -0.76 24.01
C ASP A 671 -12.72 -2.08 23.45
N GLU A 672 -13.17 -3.20 24.01
CA GLU A 672 -12.81 -4.56 23.60
C GLU A 672 -13.95 -5.20 22.79
N LEU A 673 -13.60 -6.09 21.84
CA LEU A 673 -14.59 -6.82 21.02
C LEU A 673 -15.61 -7.62 21.82
N ALA A 674 -15.20 -8.12 22.99
CA ALA A 674 -15.97 -9.07 23.80
C ALA A 674 -16.84 -8.42 24.90
N SER A 675 -16.89 -7.11 25.03
CA SER A 675 -17.68 -6.49 26.10
C SER A 675 -19.17 -6.50 25.76
N ALA A 676 -19.86 -7.56 26.19
CA ALA A 676 -21.32 -7.65 26.20
C ALA A 676 -22.01 -6.60 27.11
N GLU A 677 -21.23 -5.78 27.80
CA GLU A 677 -21.68 -4.80 28.81
C GLU A 677 -21.85 -3.37 28.28
N ARG A 678 -21.86 -3.17 26.97
CA ARG A 678 -22.11 -1.85 26.38
C ARG A 678 -23.54 -1.38 26.63
N THR A 679 -23.74 -0.68 27.74
CA THR A 679 -24.95 0.13 27.90
C THR A 679 -24.71 1.52 27.28
N ALA A 680 -25.74 2.14 26.72
CA ALA A 680 -25.69 3.46 26.08
C ALA A 680 -25.19 4.61 26.99
N ALA A 681 -25.00 4.34 28.28
CA ALA A 681 -24.56 5.27 29.31
C ALA A 681 -23.12 5.03 29.81
N SER A 682 -22.40 4.00 29.32
CA SER A 682 -21.05 3.66 29.79
C SER A 682 -20.00 4.54 29.14
N THR A 683 -19.12 5.15 29.94
CA THR A 683 -17.93 5.82 29.38
C THR A 683 -16.93 4.78 28.91
N ILE A 684 -16.64 4.79 27.61
CA ILE A 684 -15.71 3.86 26.98
C ILE A 684 -14.28 4.38 27.16
N ALA A 685 -13.41 3.55 27.69
CA ALA A 685 -11.99 3.82 27.83
C ALA A 685 -11.17 2.91 26.92
N THR A 686 -10.08 3.44 26.43
CA THR A 686 -9.11 2.71 25.62
C THR A 686 -7.77 2.68 26.34
N ILE A 687 -7.19 1.49 26.51
CA ILE A 687 -5.82 1.31 27.00
C ILE A 687 -4.90 1.10 25.82
N ARG A 688 -3.80 1.83 25.76
CA ARG A 688 -2.75 1.72 24.74
C ARG A 688 -1.40 1.56 25.41
N GLN A 689 -0.67 0.51 25.04
CA GLN A 689 0.72 0.39 25.39
C GLN A 689 1.55 1.37 24.57
N MET A 690 2.50 2.03 25.21
CA MET A 690 3.42 2.99 24.60
C MET A 690 4.79 2.32 24.40
N HIS A 691 4.95 1.59 23.32
CA HIS A 691 6.20 0.86 23.01
C HIS A 691 7.38 1.82 22.78
N GLU A 692 7.10 3.04 22.32
CA GLU A 692 8.08 4.09 22.08
C GLU A 692 8.80 4.56 23.35
N THR A 693 8.20 4.43 24.53
CA THR A 693 8.80 4.94 25.79
C THR A 693 10.07 4.17 26.20
N GLY A 694 10.17 2.88 25.89
CA GLY A 694 11.37 2.10 26.10
C GLY A 694 12.55 2.55 25.24
N GLU A 695 12.29 2.90 23.98
CA GLU A 695 13.30 3.47 23.08
C GLU A 695 13.67 4.90 23.48
N LEU A 696 12.67 5.73 23.86
CA LEU A 696 12.90 7.09 24.38
C LEU A 696 13.84 7.06 25.58
N ALA A 697 13.63 6.16 26.54
CA ALA A 697 14.50 6.05 27.71
C ALA A 697 15.96 5.73 27.32
N ARG A 698 16.18 4.85 26.31
CA ARG A 698 17.52 4.57 25.78
C ARG A 698 18.15 5.79 25.11
N ILE A 699 17.36 6.55 24.34
CA ILE A 699 17.82 7.76 23.67
C ILE A 699 18.18 8.83 24.70
N PHE A 700 17.40 9.00 25.76
CA PHE A 700 17.72 9.94 26.86
C PHE A 700 19.07 9.60 27.50
N GLY A 701 19.35 8.31 27.73
CA GLY A 701 20.66 7.87 28.21
C GLY A 701 21.80 8.17 27.25
N GLN A 702 21.61 8.03 25.93
CA GLN A 702 22.60 8.36 24.90
C GLN A 702 22.86 9.88 24.83
N LEU A 703 21.81 10.70 24.90
CA LEU A 703 21.93 12.15 24.90
C LEU A 703 22.62 12.67 26.16
N SER A 704 22.29 12.12 27.33
CA SER A 704 22.95 12.45 28.59
C SER A 704 24.46 12.16 28.56
N GLN A 705 24.88 11.03 27.94
CA GLN A 705 26.31 10.73 27.75
C GLN A 705 27.00 11.76 26.85
N SER A 706 26.26 12.43 25.98
CA SER A 706 26.75 13.52 25.12
C SER A 706 26.65 14.91 25.79
N GLY A 707 26.23 14.97 27.05
CA GLY A 707 26.03 16.19 27.81
C GLY A 707 24.71 16.93 27.51
N ILE A 708 23.82 16.32 26.73
CA ILE A 708 22.49 16.89 26.41
C ILE A 708 21.49 16.37 27.40
N ASP A 709 20.84 17.31 28.14
CA ASP A 709 19.82 17.01 29.12
C ASP A 709 18.43 17.08 28.47
N ILE A 710 17.64 16.00 28.56
CA ILE A 710 16.31 15.98 27.95
C ILE A 710 15.36 16.96 28.64
N ASP A 711 15.61 17.34 29.88
CA ASP A 711 14.77 18.32 30.62
C ASP A 711 14.88 19.71 29.98
N ASP A 712 15.90 19.98 29.17
CA ASP A 712 16.03 21.18 28.34
C ASP A 712 15.15 21.16 27.07
N TYR A 713 14.31 20.16 26.87
CA TYR A 713 13.46 20.04 25.67
C TYR A 713 12.55 21.26 25.46
N ALA A 714 12.04 21.83 26.54
CA ALA A 714 11.16 23.02 26.54
C ALA A 714 11.86 24.27 27.05
N LEU A 715 13.20 24.27 27.12
CA LEU A 715 13.95 25.42 27.61
C LEU A 715 13.68 26.64 26.73
N VAL A 716 13.44 27.77 27.32
CA VAL A 716 13.28 29.08 26.66
C VAL A 716 14.57 29.89 26.88
N GLN A 717 15.09 30.48 25.79
CA GLN A 717 16.28 31.34 25.91
C GLN A 717 15.97 32.58 26.73
N GLU A 718 16.81 32.87 27.71
CA GLU A 718 16.64 34.03 28.58
C GLU A 718 17.17 35.30 27.90
N GLU A 719 16.49 36.44 28.15
CA GLU A 719 16.92 37.76 27.76
C GLU A 719 17.43 38.50 28.99
N ALA A 720 18.56 39.17 28.87
CA ALA A 720 19.09 40.06 29.89
C ALA A 720 18.17 41.30 30.04
N VAL A 721 18.23 41.97 31.19
CA VAL A 721 17.50 43.22 31.41
C VAL A 721 17.83 44.30 30.37
N THR A 722 18.95 44.18 29.69
CA THR A 722 19.42 45.05 28.59
C THR A 722 18.78 44.73 27.23
N GLY A 723 17.96 43.65 27.13
CA GLY A 723 17.39 43.16 25.86
C GLY A 723 18.38 42.32 25.02
N GLU A 724 19.54 41.99 25.54
CA GLU A 724 20.47 41.09 24.93
C GLU A 724 20.12 39.63 25.26
N THR A 725 20.06 38.75 24.25
CA THR A 725 19.89 37.31 24.47
C THR A 725 21.11 36.68 25.09
N LEU A 726 20.95 35.99 26.22
CA LEU A 726 22.02 35.25 26.87
C LEU A 726 22.45 34.03 26.04
N PRO A 727 23.73 33.63 26.16
CA PRO A 727 24.20 32.40 25.48
C PRO A 727 23.35 31.21 25.89
N SER A 728 22.83 30.46 24.89
CA SER A 728 22.03 29.26 25.16
C SER A 728 22.95 28.08 25.57
N ARG A 729 22.32 27.07 26.17
CA ARG A 729 23.00 25.85 26.65
C ARG A 729 23.63 25.05 25.52
N TYR A 730 23.05 25.17 24.33
CA TYR A 730 23.50 24.50 23.10
C TYR A 730 23.86 25.53 22.05
N ALA A 731 24.97 25.31 21.34
CA ALA A 731 25.36 26.15 20.22
C ALA A 731 26.16 25.37 19.17
N TRP A 732 25.98 25.75 17.90
CA TRP A 732 26.80 25.26 16.82
C TRP A 732 28.00 26.19 16.62
N GLN A 733 29.19 25.64 16.67
CA GLN A 733 30.41 26.32 16.30
C GLN A 733 30.82 25.88 14.89
N ILE A 734 30.76 26.79 13.92
CA ILE A 734 31.19 26.56 12.55
C ILE A 734 32.55 27.16 12.35
N THR A 735 33.55 26.33 12.07
CA THR A 735 34.95 26.80 11.84
C THR A 735 35.21 26.83 10.33
N PRO A 736 35.27 28.02 9.67
CA PRO A 736 35.55 28.11 8.26
C PRO A 736 37.03 27.76 7.98
N GLU A 737 37.35 27.36 6.74
CA GLU A 737 38.76 27.09 6.33
C GLU A 737 39.67 28.34 6.50
N LYS A 738 39.08 29.51 6.42
CA LYS A 738 39.77 30.81 6.66
C LYS A 738 38.83 31.74 7.42
N GLY A 739 39.26 32.24 8.58
CA GLY A 739 38.53 33.16 9.44
C GLY A 739 38.25 32.57 10.81
N ASP A 740 37.62 33.37 11.67
CA ASP A 740 37.25 32.99 13.05
C ASP A 740 35.99 32.10 13.09
N PRO A 741 35.91 31.22 14.10
CA PRO A 741 34.70 30.39 14.31
C PRO A 741 33.47 31.27 14.54
N THR A 742 32.35 30.91 13.92
CA THR A 742 31.06 31.56 14.14
C THR A 742 30.19 30.67 15.00
N ILE A 743 29.53 31.25 16.00
CA ILE A 743 28.65 30.55 16.92
C ILE A 743 27.18 30.82 16.55
N PHE A 744 26.36 29.79 16.57
CA PHE A 744 24.91 29.83 16.34
C PHE A 744 24.20 29.18 17.52
N GLU A 745 23.43 29.95 18.24
CA GLU A 745 22.76 29.54 19.46
C GLU A 745 21.54 28.66 19.12
N ALA A 746 21.36 27.57 19.87
CA ALA A 746 20.18 26.70 19.82
C ALA A 746 19.50 26.72 21.20
N SER A 747 18.30 27.25 21.25
CA SER A 747 17.60 27.57 22.51
C SER A 747 17.22 26.34 23.36
N ASN A 748 17.00 25.21 22.73
CA ASN A 748 16.56 23.95 23.37
C ASN A 748 16.96 22.73 22.54
N VAL A 749 16.64 21.53 23.05
CA VAL A 749 17.00 20.27 22.39
C VAL A 749 16.44 20.16 20.96
N PRO A 750 15.16 20.46 20.66
CA PRO A 750 14.64 20.48 19.30
C PRO A 750 15.34 21.49 18.38
N ALA A 751 15.72 22.66 18.91
CA ALA A 751 16.37 23.71 18.12
C ALA A 751 17.77 23.29 17.62
N ILE A 752 18.42 22.29 18.23
CA ILE A 752 19.76 21.82 17.78
C ILE A 752 19.72 21.39 16.32
N LEU A 753 18.72 20.61 15.90
CA LEU A 753 18.57 20.16 14.50
C LEU A 753 18.20 21.33 13.57
N GLY A 754 17.24 22.17 13.97
CA GLY A 754 16.81 23.33 13.18
C GLY A 754 17.95 24.26 12.85
N THR A 755 18.75 24.65 13.88
CA THR A 755 19.92 25.53 13.73
C THR A 755 21.00 24.89 12.84
N LEU A 756 21.20 23.56 12.87
CA LEU A 756 22.12 22.86 11.97
C LEU A 756 21.72 23.04 10.50
N TYR A 757 20.45 22.90 10.17
CA TYR A 757 19.96 23.11 8.80
C TYR A 757 20.13 24.55 8.33
N GLU A 758 19.91 25.52 9.21
CA GLU A 758 20.17 26.94 8.92
C GLU A 758 21.65 27.21 8.65
N CYS A 759 22.53 26.58 9.42
CA CYS A 759 23.97 26.65 9.19
C CYS A 759 24.35 26.05 7.81
N GLY A 760 23.73 24.94 7.44
CA GLY A 760 23.97 24.26 6.14
C GLY A 760 23.55 25.08 4.93
N ARG A 761 22.58 25.98 5.07
CA ARG A 761 22.11 26.87 4.00
C ARG A 761 23.08 28.02 3.68
N ARG A 762 24.05 28.30 4.53
CA ARG A 762 25.00 29.42 4.29
C ARG A 762 26.01 29.10 3.23
N GLY A 763 26.17 30.02 2.30
CA GLY A 763 27.17 29.92 1.22
C GLY A 763 26.83 28.89 0.16
N ILE A 764 25.55 28.52 0.03
CA ILE A 764 25.02 27.70 -1.05
C ILE A 764 23.96 28.47 -1.83
N GLU A 765 23.86 28.17 -3.11
CA GLU A 765 22.79 28.59 -3.99
C GLU A 765 21.88 27.38 -4.20
N ILE A 766 20.56 27.55 -4.01
CA ILE A 766 19.55 26.53 -4.25
C ILE A 766 18.73 26.95 -5.45
N LYS A 767 18.83 26.20 -6.55
CA LYS A 767 18.00 26.38 -7.74
C LYS A 767 16.88 25.35 -7.68
N ARG A 768 15.62 25.82 -7.78
CA ARG A 768 14.43 24.95 -7.89
C ARG A 768 14.04 24.83 -9.36
N PHE A 769 13.87 23.60 -9.85
CA PHE A 769 13.35 23.33 -11.18
C PHE A 769 11.81 23.25 -11.12
N LYS A 770 11.12 24.01 -11.97
CA LYS A 770 9.66 23.97 -12.11
C LYS A 770 9.22 23.02 -13.22
N GLY A 771 10.02 22.95 -14.31
CA GLY A 771 9.74 22.09 -15.44
C GLY A 771 10.99 21.49 -16.07
N LEU A 772 10.81 20.41 -16.83
CA LEU A 772 11.90 19.71 -17.55
C LEU A 772 12.56 20.56 -18.62
N GLY A 773 11.82 21.52 -19.20
CA GLY A 773 12.33 22.46 -20.19
C GLY A 773 13.30 23.49 -19.63
N GLU A 774 13.44 23.60 -18.30
CA GLU A 774 14.45 24.44 -17.64
C GLU A 774 15.79 23.73 -17.47
N MET A 775 15.84 22.41 -17.76
CA MET A 775 17.04 21.60 -17.63
C MET A 775 17.80 21.51 -18.98
N GLU A 776 19.09 21.68 -18.92
CA GLU A 776 19.95 21.41 -20.07
C GLU A 776 19.98 19.89 -20.38
N PRO A 777 20.27 19.50 -21.64
CA PRO A 777 20.31 18.08 -22.03
C PRO A 777 21.20 17.20 -21.14
N GLU A 778 22.38 17.68 -20.78
CA GLU A 778 23.32 16.97 -19.91
C GLU A 778 22.78 16.80 -18.49
N GLN A 779 22.08 17.83 -17.95
CA GLN A 779 21.46 17.76 -16.64
C GLN A 779 20.33 16.74 -16.61
N LEU A 780 19.50 16.73 -17.66
CA LEU A 780 18.39 15.77 -17.79
C LEU A 780 18.90 14.33 -17.93
N TRP A 781 20.00 14.13 -18.68
CA TRP A 781 20.67 12.84 -18.78
C TRP A 781 21.16 12.37 -17.40
N GLU A 782 22.02 13.14 -16.76
CA GLU A 782 22.67 12.76 -15.50
C GLU A 782 21.69 12.46 -14.34
N THR A 783 20.51 13.05 -14.36
CA THR A 783 19.55 12.98 -13.24
C THR A 783 18.38 12.07 -13.49
N THR A 784 17.89 11.99 -14.74
CA THR A 784 16.57 11.43 -15.06
C THR A 784 16.60 10.33 -16.12
N MET A 785 17.57 10.38 -17.03
CA MET A 785 17.60 9.46 -18.18
C MET A 785 18.71 8.39 -18.11
N ASP A 786 19.83 8.65 -17.43
CA ASP A 786 20.94 7.69 -17.27
C ASP A 786 20.45 6.47 -16.44
N PRO A 787 20.43 5.25 -17.01
CA PRO A 787 20.01 4.04 -16.31
C PRO A 787 20.75 3.74 -15.01
N ALA A 788 22.01 4.22 -14.89
CA ALA A 788 22.86 3.99 -13.72
C ALA A 788 22.54 4.93 -12.54
N ARG A 789 21.90 6.08 -12.80
CA ARG A 789 21.74 7.16 -11.81
C ARG A 789 20.28 7.52 -11.54
N ARG A 790 19.41 7.35 -12.53
CA ARG A 790 18.01 7.76 -12.46
C ARG A 790 17.19 6.99 -11.43
N THR A 791 16.13 7.62 -10.95
CA THR A 791 15.10 6.99 -10.16
C THR A 791 13.81 6.89 -10.97
N LEU A 792 13.26 5.69 -11.10
CA LEU A 792 11.97 5.41 -11.75
C LEU A 792 11.00 4.81 -10.74
N VAL A 793 9.77 5.29 -10.74
CA VAL A 793 8.65 4.66 -10.01
C VAL A 793 7.93 3.73 -10.97
N ARG A 794 7.92 2.44 -10.67
CA ARG A 794 7.16 1.45 -11.42
C ARG A 794 5.67 1.60 -11.12
N VAL A 795 4.84 1.66 -12.14
CA VAL A 795 3.39 1.69 -11.98
C VAL A 795 2.89 0.26 -11.81
N THR A 796 2.25 -0.02 -10.68
CA THR A 796 1.62 -1.31 -10.37
C THR A 796 0.13 -1.14 -10.20
N VAL A 797 -0.62 -2.21 -10.41
CA VAL A 797 -2.07 -2.25 -10.20
C VAL A 797 -2.36 -3.35 -9.20
N ASP A 798 -2.56 -2.97 -7.94
CA ASP A 798 -2.77 -3.92 -6.84
C ASP A 798 -4.25 -4.34 -6.76
N ALA A 799 -5.16 -3.38 -6.98
CA ALA A 799 -6.60 -3.57 -6.98
C ALA A 799 -7.23 -2.90 -8.21
N ALA A 800 -7.40 -3.65 -9.29
CA ALA A 800 -7.90 -3.12 -10.56
C ALA A 800 -9.31 -2.51 -10.43
N ALA A 801 -10.17 -3.04 -9.54
CA ALA A 801 -11.50 -2.50 -9.30
C ALA A 801 -11.46 -1.14 -8.62
N ASP A 802 -10.59 -0.97 -7.62
CA ASP A 802 -10.44 0.30 -6.90
C ASP A 802 -9.80 1.34 -7.81
N ALA A 803 -8.78 0.95 -8.59
CA ALA A 803 -8.21 1.80 -9.61
C ALA A 803 -9.27 2.22 -10.65
N SER A 804 -10.12 1.29 -11.09
CA SER A 804 -11.22 1.58 -12.03
C SER A 804 -12.24 2.54 -11.41
N LYS A 805 -12.61 2.35 -10.13
CA LYS A 805 -13.51 3.26 -9.40
C LYS A 805 -12.88 4.64 -9.25
N LEU A 806 -11.60 4.71 -8.89
CA LEU A 806 -10.88 5.97 -8.75
C LEU A 806 -10.81 6.73 -10.08
N PHE A 807 -10.49 6.06 -11.19
CA PHE A 807 -10.54 6.70 -12.51
C PHE A 807 -11.95 7.17 -12.85
N ALA A 808 -12.99 6.41 -12.57
CA ALA A 808 -14.38 6.82 -12.78
C ALA A 808 -14.76 8.05 -11.95
N ILE A 809 -14.33 8.15 -10.70
CA ILE A 809 -14.56 9.32 -9.83
C ILE A 809 -13.79 10.54 -10.36
N LEU A 810 -12.48 10.41 -10.58
CA LEU A 810 -11.63 11.55 -10.93
C LEU A 810 -11.83 12.01 -12.37
N MET A 811 -12.01 11.09 -13.31
CA MET A 811 -12.03 11.35 -14.75
C MET A 811 -13.41 11.17 -15.38
N GLY A 812 -14.38 10.57 -14.68
CA GLY A 812 -15.75 10.34 -15.14
C GLY A 812 -16.61 11.61 -15.21
N GLU A 813 -17.91 11.45 -15.49
CA GLU A 813 -18.86 12.56 -15.63
C GLU A 813 -19.46 13.03 -14.30
N ASP A 814 -19.44 12.19 -13.26
CA ASP A 814 -20.03 12.48 -11.94
C ASP A 814 -19.23 13.54 -11.17
N VAL A 815 -19.71 14.79 -11.26
CA VAL A 815 -19.09 15.93 -10.56
C VAL A 815 -19.29 15.88 -9.03
N PRO A 816 -20.48 15.56 -8.50
CA PRO A 816 -20.71 15.42 -7.06
C PRO A 816 -19.73 14.45 -6.36
N GLN A 817 -19.55 13.25 -6.90
CA GLN A 817 -18.62 12.27 -6.31
C GLN A 817 -17.17 12.76 -6.35
N ARG A 818 -16.75 13.38 -7.46
CA ARG A 818 -15.41 13.97 -7.57
C ARG A 818 -15.21 15.08 -6.54
N ARG A 819 -16.19 15.94 -6.35
CA ARG A 819 -16.15 17.02 -5.35
C ARG A 819 -16.00 16.44 -3.94
N THR A 820 -16.82 15.47 -3.58
CA THR A 820 -16.75 14.79 -2.27
C THR A 820 -15.38 14.14 -2.05
N TYR A 821 -14.80 13.51 -3.09
CA TYR A 821 -13.47 12.95 -3.04
C TYR A 821 -12.40 14.01 -2.78
N ILE A 822 -12.45 15.13 -3.53
CA ILE A 822 -11.51 16.25 -3.36
C ILE A 822 -11.62 16.86 -1.95
N GLU A 823 -12.83 17.07 -1.45
CA GLU A 823 -13.08 17.61 -0.10
C GLU A 823 -12.53 16.69 0.98
N ARG A 824 -12.69 15.38 0.83
CA ARG A 824 -12.17 14.36 1.77
C ARG A 824 -10.64 14.33 1.82
N HIS A 825 -9.99 14.51 0.67
CA HIS A 825 -8.52 14.42 0.53
C HIS A 825 -7.83 15.78 0.44
N ALA A 826 -8.53 16.87 0.77
CA ALA A 826 -8.00 18.23 0.61
C ALA A 826 -6.72 18.49 1.41
N LEU A 827 -6.56 17.87 2.58
CA LEU A 827 -5.37 18.01 3.42
C LEU A 827 -4.24 17.03 3.07
N ASP A 828 -4.49 16.04 2.22
CA ASP A 828 -3.45 15.13 1.72
C ASP A 828 -2.60 15.78 0.62
N VAL A 829 -3.07 16.92 0.10
CA VAL A 829 -2.39 17.64 -0.99
C VAL A 829 -1.16 18.34 -0.44
N LYS A 830 0.02 17.93 -0.93
CA LYS A 830 1.33 18.47 -0.50
C LYS A 830 1.83 19.64 -1.36
N ASN A 831 1.36 19.77 -2.59
CA ASN A 831 1.81 20.76 -3.56
C ASN A 831 0.62 21.50 -4.14
N LEU A 832 0.03 22.43 -3.37
CA LEU A 832 -0.91 23.40 -3.90
C LEU A 832 -0.11 24.52 -4.58
N ASP A 833 -0.34 24.71 -5.88
CA ASP A 833 0.13 25.90 -6.59
C ASP A 833 -0.91 27.01 -6.34
N VAL A 834 -0.65 27.81 -5.28
CA VAL A 834 -1.51 28.94 -4.86
C VAL A 834 -0.80 30.25 -5.18
#